data_117a7f6936a6cfabbcace2446cfa048f
#
_entry.id   117a7f6936a6cfabbcace2446cfa048f
#
_cell.length_a   1.000
_cell.length_b   1.000
_cell.length_c   1.000
_cell.angle_alpha   90.00
_cell.angle_beta   90.00
_cell.angle_gamma   90.00
#
_symmetry.space_group_name_H-M   'P 1'
#
loop_
_entity.id
_entity.type
_entity.pdbx_description
1 polymer ?
#
loop_
_entity_poly.entity_id
_entity_poly.type
_entity_poly.pdbx_seq_one_letter_code
_entity_poly.pdbx_strand_id
1 'polypeptide(L)'
;HPANSYIYLYGDMDVTEHLEWMDANYLSNFPAITIDSQIPLQKPFAEHKVLEKKYAVAQDADCSEKHYYAYGAALDITLDVNTCKAFDVLSYVLAQQPGAPLKQALLDAGIGTDVDVDFCDIMRQSTFSVYTKNAKPGLRDKFAEVLRATLQQQVDQGINRKDLEAAINGMEFKDKEADFGSYPKGLLYGMKLLRTWLYDDEMPYDALQYEGCYTFLREQIGTGYYEQLIKKYLLDNEHAVWVEMIPEPGLSIRLEQETAQKLQEYKDSLNEEQITQLIEQTKALKRYQEEPSPKEVLEMIPMLSREDIKKTIQPLHNTMKELHGVQTLHHEIHTNNIVYLQMLFDADACKDYMPQMSFLTTLLGYMDTKEHNYREFDTETNFYTGGISTDVGVYCEAGKSDVYSVKFSVTTKVLTDKLAHALRLIEEMLFDTSFDDEKHLREVVAESRSRLKVQLMASGHQAAAGRAMAAVSESSYVNDRAVGMGYYQYLVQLDEHFEEEKERLITGCRQLLHMLLRKDNMLISITGGEEEYRALEQEIGSFLERIDAFQAADSKASNAVLSVFGGERKRVSEAFSTPAEIQYVAIAGKFDNVKEVNNGALQVVRHLLNYDYLWNQVRVKGGAYGVGCRFNREREGYFTSYRDPNLSATLEVYRHAAEYLEQYDAKEREVTKTIIGTISGIDTPLTPYMKGKRSLSAYLTNVTEEMMQKQRDQVLNCDIEDIRQTADVVREVIRDGVICVIGNEKKIAEEEKLFESIEPLQ
;
A
#
# COMPACT_ATOMS: atom_id res chain seq x y z
N HIS A 1 -0.77 25.04 25.22
CA HIS A 1 -0.78 24.82 26.67
C HIS A 1 -0.93 23.33 26.96
N PRO A 2 -0.20 22.72 27.94
CA PRO A 2 -0.26 21.28 28.22
C PRO A 2 -1.67 20.77 28.56
N ALA A 3 -2.51 21.61 29.20
CA ALA A 3 -3.89 21.23 29.51
C ALA A 3 -4.76 20.92 28.27
N ASN A 4 -4.32 21.28 27.06
CA ASN A 4 -4.99 20.98 25.80
C ASN A 4 -4.13 20.03 24.93
N SER A 5 -3.51 19.03 25.53
CA SER A 5 -2.69 18.06 24.83
C SER A 5 -2.80 16.68 25.47
N TYR A 6 -2.70 15.65 24.65
CA TYR A 6 -2.64 14.26 25.07
C TYR A 6 -1.21 13.79 24.91
N ILE A 7 -0.69 13.09 25.93
CA ILE A 7 0.66 12.53 25.92
C ILE A 7 0.51 11.01 25.95
N TYR A 8 1.09 10.36 24.96
CA TYR A 8 1.08 8.91 24.82
C TYR A 8 2.51 8.39 24.72
N LEU A 9 2.85 7.45 25.61
CA LEU A 9 4.15 6.77 25.65
C LEU A 9 3.95 5.29 25.38
N TYR A 10 4.80 4.74 24.51
CA TYR A 10 4.79 3.31 24.19
C TYR A 10 6.22 2.83 23.92
N GLY A 11 6.63 1.75 24.59
CA GLY A 11 7.94 1.13 24.42
C GLY A 11 8.44 0.48 25.71
N ASP A 12 9.66 -0.07 25.64
CA ASP A 12 10.37 -0.65 26.77
C ASP A 12 11.12 0.48 27.50
N MET A 13 10.45 1.14 28.43
CA MET A 13 10.96 2.27 29.20
C MET A 13 10.45 2.24 30.64
N ASP A 14 11.17 2.87 31.57
CA ASP A 14 10.64 3.17 32.91
C ASP A 14 9.65 4.33 32.83
N VAL A 15 8.37 3.99 32.86
CA VAL A 15 7.29 4.98 32.73
C VAL A 15 7.31 5.96 33.91
N THR A 16 7.65 5.50 35.13
CA THR A 16 7.68 6.36 36.31
C THR A 16 8.75 7.43 36.19
N GLU A 17 9.97 7.05 35.79
CA GLU A 17 11.07 8.00 35.57
C GLU A 17 10.71 9.06 34.53
N HIS A 18 10.07 8.64 33.41
CA HIS A 18 9.64 9.57 32.38
C HIS A 18 8.54 10.53 32.85
N LEU A 19 7.56 10.04 33.60
CA LEU A 19 6.50 10.87 34.18
C LEU A 19 7.06 11.89 35.18
N GLU A 20 7.96 11.45 36.07
CA GLU A 20 8.65 12.35 37.01
C GLU A 20 9.47 13.41 36.29
N TRP A 21 10.19 13.02 35.25
CA TRP A 21 10.96 13.96 34.44
C TRP A 21 10.06 14.98 33.72
N MET A 22 8.96 14.53 33.11
CA MET A 22 8.00 15.42 32.44
C MET A 22 7.35 16.40 33.42
N ASP A 23 6.98 15.94 34.61
CA ASP A 23 6.40 16.82 35.63
C ASP A 23 7.42 17.85 36.08
N ALA A 24 8.62 17.43 36.49
CA ALA A 24 9.65 18.31 37.02
C ALA A 24 10.16 19.34 36.00
N ASN A 25 10.31 18.96 34.74
CA ASN A 25 10.96 19.80 33.72
C ASN A 25 10.00 20.53 32.78
N TYR A 26 8.72 20.11 32.73
CA TYR A 26 7.77 20.69 31.78
C TYR A 26 6.41 21.01 32.42
N LEU A 27 5.67 20.02 32.91
CA LEU A 27 4.27 20.21 33.33
C LEU A 27 4.12 21.15 34.52
N SER A 28 5.01 21.06 35.51
CA SER A 28 5.01 21.92 36.70
C SER A 28 5.20 23.43 36.38
N ASN A 29 5.69 23.76 35.20
CA ASN A 29 5.84 25.15 34.76
C ASN A 29 4.51 25.80 34.31
N PHE A 30 3.42 25.02 34.22
CA PHE A 30 2.14 25.49 33.71
C PHE A 30 1.04 25.31 34.76
N PRO A 31 0.27 26.35 35.09
CA PRO A 31 -0.88 26.20 35.97
C PRO A 31 -1.99 25.40 35.28
N ALA A 32 -2.78 24.65 36.06
CA ALA A 32 -4.00 24.04 35.54
C ALA A 32 -4.97 25.12 35.05
N ILE A 33 -5.49 24.96 33.85
CA ILE A 33 -6.51 25.85 33.27
C ILE A 33 -7.67 25.01 32.73
N THR A 34 -8.86 25.59 32.73
CA THR A 34 -10.00 24.98 32.07
C THR A 34 -9.88 25.17 30.56
N ILE A 35 -10.02 24.09 29.83
CA ILE A 35 -10.03 24.09 28.36
C ILE A 35 -11.44 23.88 27.88
N ASP A 36 -11.89 24.74 26.96
CA ASP A 36 -13.12 24.57 26.20
C ASP A 36 -12.74 24.30 24.72
N SER A 37 -12.42 23.04 24.43
CA SER A 37 -12.01 22.59 23.08
C SER A 37 -12.91 21.47 22.56
N GLN A 38 -14.09 21.29 23.16
CA GLN A 38 -15.04 20.27 22.73
C GLN A 38 -15.53 20.52 21.31
N ILE A 39 -15.44 19.50 20.46
CA ILE A 39 -15.95 19.54 19.10
C ILE A 39 -17.47 19.26 19.17
N PRO A 40 -18.33 20.23 18.79
CA PRO A 40 -19.78 20.02 18.83
C PRO A 40 -20.20 19.04 17.75
N LEU A 41 -21.24 18.26 18.03
CA LEU A 41 -21.88 17.44 17.02
C LEU A 41 -22.61 18.31 16.00
N GLN A 42 -22.47 17.96 14.72
CA GLN A 42 -23.30 18.55 13.68
C GLN A 42 -24.76 18.12 13.88
N LYS A 43 -25.68 19.08 13.83
CA LYS A 43 -27.12 18.76 13.89
C LYS A 43 -27.53 17.93 12.68
N PRO A 44 -28.34 16.90 12.87
CA PRO A 44 -28.88 16.11 11.76
C PRO A 44 -29.58 16.99 10.72
N PHE A 45 -29.51 16.59 9.46
CA PHE A 45 -30.29 17.18 8.41
C PHE A 45 -31.76 16.89 8.64
N ALA A 46 -32.65 17.78 8.20
CA ALA A 46 -34.11 17.58 8.25
C ALA A 46 -34.58 16.62 7.13
N GLU A 47 -33.82 16.48 6.08
CA GLU A 47 -34.01 15.60 4.93
C GLU A 47 -32.68 15.27 4.27
N HIS A 48 -32.65 14.19 3.50
CA HIS A 48 -31.44 13.83 2.73
C HIS A 48 -31.03 14.96 1.80
N LYS A 49 -29.74 15.27 1.75
CA LYS A 49 -29.20 16.22 0.78
C LYS A 49 -28.81 15.53 -0.51
N VAL A 50 -28.90 16.27 -1.61
CA VAL A 50 -28.41 15.86 -2.92
C VAL A 50 -27.34 16.85 -3.35
N LEU A 51 -26.15 16.35 -3.72
CA LEU A 51 -25.02 17.14 -4.18
C LEU A 51 -24.55 16.65 -5.55
N GLU A 52 -24.40 17.60 -6.45
CA GLU A 52 -23.76 17.38 -7.75
C GLU A 52 -22.44 18.15 -7.76
N LYS A 53 -21.34 17.46 -8.08
CA LYS A 53 -20.01 18.04 -8.16
C LYS A 53 -19.34 17.61 -9.46
N LYS A 54 -18.65 18.53 -10.08
CA LYS A 54 -17.85 18.28 -11.27
C LYS A 54 -16.42 17.92 -10.87
N TYR A 55 -15.81 17.02 -11.62
CA TYR A 55 -14.40 16.67 -11.46
C TYR A 55 -13.68 16.66 -12.82
N ALA A 56 -12.39 16.96 -12.81
CA ALA A 56 -11.59 17.06 -14.02
C ALA A 56 -11.28 15.69 -14.62
N VAL A 57 -11.46 15.59 -15.92
CA VAL A 57 -11.00 14.48 -16.78
C VAL A 57 -10.18 15.07 -17.94
N ALA A 58 -9.39 14.23 -18.61
CA ALA A 58 -8.62 14.65 -19.78
C ALA A 58 -9.53 15.30 -20.83
N GLN A 59 -8.96 16.22 -21.62
CA GLN A 59 -9.70 17.03 -22.60
C GLN A 59 -10.45 16.20 -23.63
N ASP A 60 -9.90 15.06 -24.01
CA ASP A 60 -10.42 14.12 -25.00
C ASP A 60 -11.06 12.86 -24.39
N ALA A 61 -11.27 12.83 -23.06
CA ALA A 61 -11.81 11.69 -22.39
C ALA A 61 -13.27 11.39 -22.79
N ASP A 62 -13.53 10.13 -23.11
CA ASP A 62 -14.93 9.64 -23.17
C ASP A 62 -15.55 9.66 -21.76
N CYS A 63 -16.62 10.39 -21.61
CA CYS A 63 -17.34 10.57 -20.34
C CYS A 63 -18.54 9.64 -20.20
N SER A 64 -18.78 8.75 -21.15
CA SER A 64 -20.00 7.91 -21.19
C SER A 64 -20.14 6.98 -19.98
N GLU A 65 -19.03 6.57 -19.37
CA GLU A 65 -18.97 5.66 -18.22
C GLU A 65 -17.96 6.17 -17.17
N LYS A 66 -18.05 7.48 -16.81
CA LYS A 66 -17.13 8.10 -15.82
C LYS A 66 -17.86 8.84 -14.71
N HIS A 67 -19.16 8.61 -14.51
CA HIS A 67 -19.87 9.13 -13.34
C HIS A 67 -19.55 8.30 -12.10
N TYR A 68 -19.52 8.96 -10.92
CA TYR A 68 -19.51 8.29 -9.63
C TYR A 68 -20.78 8.64 -8.88
N TYR A 69 -21.39 7.65 -8.24
CA TYR A 69 -22.52 7.86 -7.34
C TYR A 69 -22.13 7.43 -5.94
N ALA A 70 -22.49 8.22 -4.95
CA ALA A 70 -22.23 7.89 -3.57
C ALA A 70 -23.43 8.19 -2.67
N TYR A 71 -23.57 7.38 -1.64
CA TYR A 71 -24.40 7.61 -0.48
C TYR A 71 -23.49 7.74 0.73
N GLY A 72 -23.69 8.74 1.58
CA GLY A 72 -22.95 8.93 2.83
C GLY A 72 -23.89 9.28 3.97
N ALA A 73 -23.77 8.58 5.09
CA ALA A 73 -24.54 8.80 6.32
C ALA A 73 -23.63 9.11 7.50
N ALA A 74 -24.01 10.09 8.32
CA ALA A 74 -23.39 10.35 9.61
C ALA A 74 -24.10 9.52 10.69
N LEU A 75 -23.34 8.74 11.49
CA LEU A 75 -23.91 7.74 12.37
C LEU A 75 -23.91 8.15 13.86
N ASP A 76 -23.01 9.03 14.26
CA ASP A 76 -22.85 9.49 15.66
C ASP A 76 -22.70 8.35 16.68
N ILE A 77 -21.82 7.40 16.37
CA ILE A 77 -21.56 6.21 17.21
C ILE A 77 -20.11 6.07 17.65
N THR A 78 -19.25 7.06 17.42
CA THR A 78 -17.80 6.96 17.63
C THR A 78 -17.42 6.52 19.04
N LEU A 79 -18.18 6.90 20.08
CA LEU A 79 -17.95 6.48 21.45
C LEU A 79 -18.58 5.13 21.81
N ASP A 80 -19.41 4.55 20.95
CA ASP A 80 -19.94 3.19 21.11
C ASP A 80 -19.06 2.18 20.38
N VAL A 81 -18.04 1.68 21.07
CA VAL A 81 -17.03 0.78 20.50
C VAL A 81 -17.64 -0.50 19.90
N ASN A 82 -18.68 -1.05 20.54
CA ASN A 82 -19.35 -2.25 20.05
C ASN A 82 -20.10 -1.98 18.74
N THR A 83 -20.82 -0.88 18.67
CA THR A 83 -21.55 -0.50 17.45
C THR A 83 -20.57 -0.10 16.34
N CYS A 84 -19.47 0.61 16.63
CA CYS A 84 -18.41 0.85 15.63
C CYS A 84 -17.87 -0.45 15.05
N LYS A 85 -17.53 -1.41 15.91
CA LYS A 85 -17.00 -2.70 15.48
C LYS A 85 -18.04 -3.53 14.69
N ALA A 86 -19.34 -3.39 15.05
CA ALA A 86 -20.42 -3.97 14.26
C ALA A 86 -20.50 -3.37 12.85
N PHE A 87 -20.22 -2.07 12.68
CA PHE A 87 -20.18 -1.43 11.36
C PHE A 87 -18.93 -1.84 10.55
N ASP A 88 -17.78 -2.14 11.17
CA ASP A 88 -16.65 -2.80 10.49
C ASP A 88 -17.12 -4.13 9.88
N VAL A 89 -17.79 -4.98 10.69
CA VAL A 89 -18.34 -6.27 10.24
C VAL A 89 -19.39 -6.07 9.14
N LEU A 90 -20.33 -5.14 9.30
CA LEU A 90 -21.33 -4.84 8.29
C LEU A 90 -20.71 -4.33 6.98
N SER A 91 -19.70 -3.48 7.05
CA SER A 91 -18.99 -3.01 5.85
C SER A 91 -18.40 -4.17 5.06
N TYR A 92 -17.78 -5.12 5.74
CA TYR A 92 -17.22 -6.32 5.11
C TYR A 92 -18.31 -7.17 4.46
N VAL A 93 -19.34 -7.56 5.23
CA VAL A 93 -20.40 -8.49 4.77
C VAL A 93 -21.28 -7.85 3.68
N LEU A 94 -21.52 -6.53 3.74
CA LEU A 94 -22.40 -5.86 2.78
C LEU A 94 -21.72 -5.54 1.44
N ALA A 95 -20.40 -5.26 1.42
CA ALA A 95 -19.78 -4.78 0.19
C ALA A 95 -18.32 -5.20 -0.05
N GLN A 96 -17.52 -5.57 0.99
CA GLN A 96 -16.09 -5.83 0.80
C GLN A 96 -15.79 -7.29 0.46
N GLN A 97 -16.54 -8.25 1.04
CA GLN A 97 -16.35 -9.66 0.69
C GLN A 97 -16.74 -9.94 -0.78
N PRO A 98 -16.14 -10.93 -1.44
CA PRO A 98 -16.56 -11.38 -2.77
C PRO A 98 -18.05 -11.72 -2.81
N GLY A 99 -18.78 -11.24 -3.83
CA GLY A 99 -20.21 -11.47 -3.97
C GLY A 99 -21.10 -10.82 -2.89
N ALA A 100 -20.58 -9.82 -2.17
CA ALA A 100 -21.36 -9.08 -1.17
C ALA A 100 -22.64 -8.48 -1.75
N PRO A 101 -23.75 -8.49 -0.99
CA PRO A 101 -25.08 -8.17 -1.54
C PRO A 101 -25.21 -6.77 -2.14
N LEU A 102 -24.62 -5.72 -1.53
CA LEU A 102 -24.67 -4.36 -2.10
C LEU A 102 -23.82 -4.27 -3.37
N LYS A 103 -22.62 -4.83 -3.34
CA LYS A 103 -21.71 -4.83 -4.48
C LYS A 103 -22.36 -5.53 -5.66
N GLN A 104 -22.86 -6.75 -5.47
CA GLN A 104 -23.43 -7.56 -6.53
C GLN A 104 -24.70 -6.92 -7.09
N ALA A 105 -25.61 -6.41 -6.24
CA ALA A 105 -26.86 -5.80 -6.69
C ALA A 105 -26.61 -4.55 -7.56
N LEU A 106 -25.63 -3.73 -7.21
CA LEU A 106 -25.27 -2.54 -7.99
C LEU A 106 -24.60 -2.89 -9.33
N LEU A 107 -23.70 -3.88 -9.33
CA LEU A 107 -23.08 -4.38 -10.56
C LEU A 107 -24.09 -5.03 -11.50
N ASP A 108 -25.01 -5.88 -11.00
CA ASP A 108 -26.08 -6.51 -11.79
C ASP A 108 -27.07 -5.48 -12.35
N ALA A 109 -27.28 -4.37 -11.64
CA ALA A 109 -28.09 -3.26 -12.13
C ALA A 109 -27.37 -2.40 -13.19
N GLY A 110 -26.11 -2.67 -13.49
CA GLY A 110 -25.25 -1.92 -14.42
C GLY A 110 -24.88 -0.53 -13.89
N ILE A 111 -24.73 -0.39 -12.58
CA ILE A 111 -24.38 0.89 -11.91
C ILE A 111 -22.90 0.85 -11.52
N GLY A 112 -22.05 1.24 -12.45
CA GLY A 112 -20.59 1.23 -12.29
C GLY A 112 -19.95 -0.13 -12.53
N THR A 113 -18.61 -0.15 -12.48
CA THR A 113 -17.78 -1.35 -12.65
C THR A 113 -17.01 -1.70 -11.38
N ASP A 114 -17.06 -0.83 -10.37
CA ASP A 114 -16.43 -1.02 -9.06
C ASP A 114 -17.33 -0.38 -7.99
N VAL A 115 -17.57 -1.12 -6.92
CA VAL A 115 -18.41 -0.72 -5.77
C VAL A 115 -17.63 -0.92 -4.50
N ASP A 116 -17.62 0.08 -3.63
CA ASP A 116 -16.91 0.02 -2.36
C ASP A 116 -17.70 0.67 -1.23
N VAL A 117 -17.35 0.33 0.00
CA VAL A 117 -17.90 0.85 1.23
C VAL A 117 -16.78 1.32 2.13
N ASP A 118 -16.95 2.50 2.72
CA ASP A 118 -16.03 3.04 3.72
C ASP A 118 -16.81 3.34 5.02
N PHE A 119 -16.31 2.81 6.12
CA PHE A 119 -16.74 3.15 7.46
C PHE A 119 -15.59 3.87 8.17
N CYS A 120 -15.82 5.12 8.56
CA CYS A 120 -14.82 5.96 9.21
C CYS A 120 -15.26 6.33 10.62
N ASP A 121 -14.54 5.84 11.63
CA ASP A 121 -14.80 6.04 13.06
C ASP A 121 -13.76 6.90 13.78
N ILE A 122 -12.83 7.52 13.04
CA ILE A 122 -11.76 8.36 13.61
C ILE A 122 -12.20 9.81 13.92
N MET A 123 -13.37 10.21 13.45
CA MET A 123 -13.95 11.53 13.67
C MET A 123 -14.95 11.50 14.83
N ARG A 124 -15.28 12.69 15.39
CA ARG A 124 -16.28 12.81 16.46
C ARG A 124 -17.64 12.21 16.08
N GLN A 125 -18.03 12.34 14.83
CA GLN A 125 -19.19 11.64 14.24
C GLN A 125 -18.68 10.69 13.16
N SER A 126 -18.88 9.41 13.40
CA SER A 126 -18.55 8.36 12.43
C SER A 126 -19.41 8.47 11.19
N THR A 127 -18.88 7.99 10.06
CA THR A 127 -19.59 8.02 8.77
C THR A 127 -19.56 6.66 8.10
N PHE A 128 -20.62 6.36 7.36
CA PHE A 128 -20.71 5.18 6.50
C PHE A 128 -21.03 5.63 5.08
N SER A 129 -20.24 5.19 4.12
CA SER A 129 -20.39 5.58 2.72
C SER A 129 -20.41 4.36 1.81
N VAL A 130 -21.28 4.40 0.79
CA VAL A 130 -21.31 3.44 -0.33
C VAL A 130 -21.11 4.22 -1.60
N TYR A 131 -20.19 3.79 -2.47
CA TYR A 131 -19.94 4.50 -3.72
C TYR A 131 -19.64 3.55 -4.88
N THR A 132 -20.00 4.00 -6.08
CA THR A 132 -19.74 3.30 -7.33
C THR A 132 -18.87 4.15 -8.24
N LYS A 133 -18.05 3.50 -9.05
CA LYS A 133 -17.15 4.14 -10.02
C LYS A 133 -17.47 3.68 -11.43
N ASN A 134 -17.11 4.52 -12.39
CA ASN A 134 -17.25 4.24 -13.83
C ASN A 134 -18.70 3.92 -14.24
N ALA A 135 -19.65 4.69 -13.75
CA ALA A 135 -21.07 4.54 -14.06
C ALA A 135 -21.50 5.43 -15.25
N LYS A 136 -22.62 5.07 -15.87
CA LYS A 136 -23.27 5.89 -16.89
C LYS A 136 -23.99 7.09 -16.26
N PRO A 137 -24.19 8.20 -17.00
CA PRO A 137 -24.95 9.34 -16.52
C PRO A 137 -26.40 9.00 -16.23
N GLY A 138 -27.04 9.75 -15.31
CA GLY A 138 -28.48 9.67 -15.04
C GLY A 138 -28.93 8.45 -14.23
N LEU A 139 -28.01 7.73 -13.56
CA LEU A 139 -28.33 6.54 -12.77
C LEU A 139 -28.46 6.82 -11.25
N ARG A 140 -28.40 8.08 -10.80
CA ARG A 140 -28.49 8.43 -9.37
C ARG A 140 -29.72 7.86 -8.67
N ASP A 141 -30.90 8.04 -9.27
CA ASP A 141 -32.15 7.59 -8.66
C ASP A 141 -32.24 6.05 -8.64
N LYS A 142 -31.73 5.39 -9.69
CA LYS A 142 -31.61 3.93 -9.73
C LYS A 142 -30.59 3.41 -8.71
N PHE A 143 -29.47 4.11 -8.52
CA PHE A 143 -28.51 3.80 -7.46
C PHE A 143 -29.17 3.86 -6.08
N ALA A 144 -29.91 4.92 -5.79
CA ALA A 144 -30.63 5.06 -4.52
C ALA A 144 -31.68 3.96 -4.33
N GLU A 145 -32.42 3.62 -5.38
CA GLU A 145 -33.45 2.55 -5.36
C GLU A 145 -32.80 1.19 -5.06
N VAL A 146 -31.76 0.79 -5.81
CA VAL A 146 -31.08 -0.50 -5.64
C VAL A 146 -30.44 -0.60 -4.26
N LEU A 147 -29.73 0.45 -3.82
CA LEU A 147 -29.10 0.47 -2.50
C LEU A 147 -30.14 0.28 -1.39
N ARG A 148 -31.22 1.07 -1.39
CA ARG A 148 -32.29 0.98 -0.39
C ARG A 148 -33.00 -0.37 -0.43
N ALA A 149 -33.33 -0.89 -1.61
CA ALA A 149 -33.95 -2.19 -1.76
C ALA A 149 -33.10 -3.32 -1.22
N THR A 150 -31.78 -3.29 -1.49
CA THR A 150 -30.85 -4.32 -1.01
C THR A 150 -30.68 -4.25 0.51
N LEU A 151 -30.53 -3.05 1.09
CA LEU A 151 -30.45 -2.89 2.55
C LEU A 151 -31.74 -3.35 3.22
N GLN A 152 -32.92 -3.01 2.66
CA GLN A 152 -34.20 -3.46 3.17
C GLN A 152 -34.37 -4.98 3.08
N GLN A 153 -33.88 -5.60 2.00
CA GLN A 153 -33.84 -7.06 1.87
C GLN A 153 -33.02 -7.73 2.98
N GLN A 154 -31.84 -7.16 3.32
CA GLN A 154 -31.02 -7.66 4.43
C GLN A 154 -31.75 -7.54 5.78
N VAL A 155 -32.51 -6.46 5.99
CA VAL A 155 -33.30 -6.28 7.21
C VAL A 155 -34.46 -7.30 7.28
N ASP A 156 -35.17 -7.54 6.16
CA ASP A 156 -36.34 -8.40 6.14
C ASP A 156 -36.03 -9.90 6.14
N GLN A 157 -34.94 -10.31 5.48
CA GLN A 157 -34.54 -11.73 5.35
C GLN A 157 -33.48 -12.15 6.39
N GLY A 158 -32.83 -11.19 7.03
CA GLY A 158 -31.69 -11.42 7.90
C GLY A 158 -30.39 -11.53 7.14
N ILE A 159 -29.29 -11.19 7.82
CA ILE A 159 -27.92 -11.33 7.30
C ILE A 159 -27.46 -12.78 7.49
N ASN A 160 -26.70 -13.29 6.53
CA ASN A 160 -26.13 -14.64 6.61
C ASN A 160 -25.27 -14.78 7.88
N ARG A 161 -25.64 -15.71 8.75
CA ARG A 161 -24.96 -15.94 10.04
C ARG A 161 -23.49 -16.37 9.87
N LYS A 162 -23.20 -17.20 8.88
CA LYS A 162 -21.84 -17.70 8.61
C LYS A 162 -20.92 -16.57 8.11
N ASP A 163 -21.44 -15.67 7.27
CA ASP A 163 -20.70 -14.50 6.81
C ASP A 163 -20.34 -13.55 7.98
N LEU A 164 -21.31 -13.31 8.89
CA LEU A 164 -21.04 -12.53 10.12
C LEU A 164 -19.96 -13.18 11.00
N GLU A 165 -20.06 -14.48 11.21
CA GLU A 165 -19.11 -15.22 12.06
C GLU A 165 -17.71 -15.23 11.43
N ALA A 166 -17.60 -15.46 10.12
CA ALA A 166 -16.35 -15.42 9.37
C ALA A 166 -15.70 -14.02 9.42
N ALA A 167 -16.49 -12.97 9.21
CA ALA A 167 -16.01 -11.59 9.31
C ALA A 167 -15.46 -11.26 10.72
N ILE A 168 -16.20 -11.66 11.78
CA ILE A 168 -15.77 -11.48 13.15
C ILE A 168 -14.46 -12.24 13.43
N ASN A 169 -14.36 -13.50 12.99
CA ASN A 169 -13.15 -14.33 13.18
C ASN A 169 -11.94 -13.73 12.49
N GLY A 170 -12.09 -13.29 11.24
CA GLY A 170 -11.01 -12.65 10.48
C GLY A 170 -10.53 -11.35 11.11
N MET A 171 -11.45 -10.52 11.63
CA MET A 171 -11.10 -9.27 12.32
C MET A 171 -10.44 -9.53 13.67
N GLU A 172 -10.95 -10.47 14.46
CA GLU A 172 -10.35 -10.86 15.73
C GLU A 172 -8.94 -11.43 15.54
N PHE A 173 -8.74 -12.26 14.50
CA PHE A 173 -7.41 -12.76 14.14
C PHE A 173 -6.44 -11.61 13.87
N LYS A 174 -6.82 -10.63 13.06
CA LYS A 174 -5.99 -9.45 12.75
C LYS A 174 -5.67 -8.62 13.98
N ASP A 175 -6.64 -8.39 14.86
CA ASP A 175 -6.42 -7.62 16.10
C ASP A 175 -5.50 -8.39 17.09
N LYS A 176 -5.61 -9.72 17.20
CA LYS A 176 -4.74 -10.58 18.03
C LYS A 176 -3.32 -10.69 17.46
N GLU A 177 -3.17 -10.89 16.18
CA GLU A 177 -1.87 -10.92 15.51
C GLU A 177 -1.14 -9.58 15.67
N ALA A 178 -1.87 -8.48 15.55
CA ALA A 178 -1.39 -7.11 15.64
C ALA A 178 -0.13 -6.87 14.75
N ASP A 179 -0.18 -7.42 13.54
CA ASP A 179 0.81 -7.16 12.49
C ASP A 179 0.32 -6.00 11.63
N PHE A 180 0.95 -4.85 11.79
CA PHE A 180 0.60 -3.61 11.08
C PHE A 180 1.55 -3.30 9.91
N GLY A 181 2.27 -4.30 9.42
CA GLY A 181 3.24 -4.15 8.34
C GLY A 181 4.36 -3.17 8.70
N SER A 182 4.55 -2.14 7.88
CA SER A 182 5.61 -1.14 8.08
C SER A 182 5.33 -0.11 9.18
N TYR A 183 4.11 -0.07 9.72
CA TYR A 183 3.76 0.90 10.77
C TYR A 183 4.20 0.42 12.15
N PRO A 184 4.85 1.29 12.97
CA PRO A 184 5.16 0.95 14.35
C PRO A 184 3.90 0.60 15.14
N LYS A 185 3.93 -0.53 15.86
CA LYS A 185 2.79 -1.01 16.65
C LYS A 185 2.26 0.04 17.63
N GLY A 186 3.17 0.73 18.33
CA GLY A 186 2.80 1.80 19.26
C GLY A 186 2.07 2.95 18.60
N LEU A 187 2.46 3.35 17.39
CA LEU A 187 1.76 4.40 16.65
C LEU A 187 0.29 4.00 16.38
N LEU A 188 0.06 2.79 15.90
CA LEU A 188 -1.31 2.33 15.59
C LEU A 188 -2.16 2.17 16.86
N TYR A 189 -1.57 1.72 17.95
CA TYR A 189 -2.27 1.69 19.24
C TYR A 189 -2.59 3.10 19.74
N GLY A 190 -1.65 4.05 19.64
CA GLY A 190 -1.90 5.45 19.98
C GLY A 190 -3.05 6.05 19.16
N MET A 191 -3.09 5.80 17.85
CA MET A 191 -4.20 6.24 17.01
C MET A 191 -5.54 5.59 17.40
N LYS A 192 -5.55 4.30 17.77
CA LYS A 192 -6.75 3.62 18.27
C LYS A 192 -7.23 4.23 19.59
N LEU A 193 -6.33 4.54 20.53
CA LEU A 193 -6.68 5.20 21.80
C LEU A 193 -7.33 6.56 21.56
N LEU A 194 -6.73 7.38 20.70
CA LEU A 194 -7.21 8.74 20.40
C LEU A 194 -8.61 8.76 19.79
N ARG A 195 -9.08 7.67 19.18
CA ARG A 195 -10.44 7.57 18.64
C ARG A 195 -11.53 7.88 19.65
N THR A 196 -11.39 7.39 20.87
CA THR A 196 -12.34 7.65 21.97
C THR A 196 -11.83 8.73 22.93
N TRP A 197 -10.58 8.70 23.28
CA TRP A 197 -9.98 9.56 24.29
C TRP A 197 -10.01 11.05 23.93
N LEU A 198 -9.90 11.44 22.64
CA LEU A 198 -10.03 12.84 22.21
C LEU A 198 -11.39 13.46 22.50
N TYR A 199 -12.42 12.64 22.67
CA TYR A 199 -13.80 13.08 22.81
C TYR A 199 -14.41 12.78 24.18
N ASP A 200 -13.81 11.86 24.95
CA ASP A 200 -14.20 11.51 26.28
C ASP A 200 -12.98 11.07 27.12
N ASP A 201 -12.59 11.88 28.10
CA ASP A 201 -11.44 11.64 28.97
C ASP A 201 -11.58 10.37 29.83
N GLU A 202 -12.80 9.87 30.05
CA GLU A 202 -13.07 8.63 30.79
C GLU A 202 -12.89 7.36 29.95
N MET A 203 -12.65 7.51 28.63
CA MET A 203 -12.54 6.40 27.68
C MET A 203 -11.15 6.27 27.00
N PRO A 204 -10.04 6.30 27.78
CA PRO A 204 -8.69 6.28 27.17
C PRO A 204 -8.30 4.94 26.56
N TYR A 205 -8.86 3.80 27.04
CA TYR A 205 -8.47 2.45 26.62
C TYR A 205 -9.58 1.65 25.93
N ASP A 206 -10.80 2.17 25.87
CA ASP A 206 -11.97 1.42 25.41
C ASP A 206 -11.81 0.89 23.99
N ALA A 207 -11.20 1.67 23.11
CA ALA A 207 -10.93 1.27 21.73
C ALA A 207 -9.89 0.13 21.58
N LEU A 208 -9.16 -0.23 22.66
CA LEU A 208 -8.23 -1.38 22.67
C LEU A 208 -8.82 -2.62 23.33
N GLN A 209 -9.96 -2.53 24.02
CA GLN A 209 -10.61 -3.66 24.72
C GLN A 209 -11.46 -4.49 23.76
N TYR A 210 -10.86 -5.08 22.74
CA TYR A 210 -11.57 -5.76 21.64
C TYR A 210 -12.10 -7.16 22.00
N GLU A 211 -11.53 -7.88 22.98
CA GLU A 211 -11.95 -9.26 23.30
C GLU A 211 -13.42 -9.33 23.75
N GLY A 212 -13.82 -8.47 24.67
CA GLY A 212 -15.21 -8.36 25.09
C GLY A 212 -16.15 -7.95 23.97
N CYS A 213 -15.68 -7.09 23.06
CA CYS A 213 -16.40 -6.65 21.89
C CYS A 213 -16.70 -7.81 20.92
N TYR A 214 -15.71 -8.65 20.59
CA TYR A 214 -15.93 -9.80 19.70
C TYR A 214 -16.85 -10.85 20.33
N THR A 215 -16.78 -11.06 21.63
CA THR A 215 -17.73 -11.92 22.36
C THR A 215 -19.15 -11.38 22.23
N PHE A 216 -19.35 -10.10 22.51
CA PHE A 216 -20.65 -9.43 22.34
C PHE A 216 -21.16 -9.57 20.90
N LEU A 217 -20.35 -9.29 19.88
CA LEU A 217 -20.76 -9.37 18.48
C LEU A 217 -21.23 -10.76 18.06
N ARG A 218 -20.54 -11.82 18.54
CA ARG A 218 -20.97 -13.22 18.30
C ARG A 218 -22.32 -13.52 18.96
N GLU A 219 -22.55 -13.06 20.19
CA GLU A 219 -23.82 -13.23 20.89
C GLU A 219 -24.98 -12.52 20.16
N GLN A 220 -24.68 -11.47 19.41
CA GLN A 220 -25.69 -10.74 18.62
C GLN A 220 -26.10 -11.43 17.31
N ILE A 221 -25.34 -12.46 16.85
CA ILE A 221 -25.68 -13.18 15.61
C ILE A 221 -27.06 -13.86 15.76
N GLY A 222 -27.99 -13.49 14.89
CA GLY A 222 -29.33 -14.02 14.84
C GLY A 222 -30.31 -13.45 15.88
N THR A 223 -29.95 -12.38 16.57
CA THR A 223 -30.85 -11.65 17.48
C THR A 223 -31.64 -10.54 16.77
N GLY A 224 -31.28 -10.20 15.53
CA GLY A 224 -31.77 -9.03 14.79
C GLY A 224 -30.99 -7.74 15.08
N TYR A 225 -29.91 -7.79 15.82
CA TYR A 225 -29.09 -6.63 16.15
C TYR A 225 -28.51 -5.93 14.94
N TYR A 226 -27.86 -6.68 14.05
CA TYR A 226 -27.23 -6.14 12.83
C TYR A 226 -28.25 -5.55 11.87
N GLU A 227 -29.41 -6.19 11.72
CA GLU A 227 -30.55 -5.71 10.92
C GLU A 227 -31.10 -4.41 11.48
N GLN A 228 -31.19 -4.28 12.82
CA GLN A 228 -31.61 -3.05 13.47
C GLN A 228 -30.61 -1.90 13.25
N LEU A 229 -29.29 -2.18 13.22
CA LEU A 229 -28.28 -1.19 12.91
C LEU A 229 -28.45 -0.67 11.47
N ILE A 230 -28.62 -1.56 10.48
CA ILE A 230 -28.90 -1.18 9.09
C ILE A 230 -30.16 -0.31 9.02
N LYS A 231 -31.25 -0.76 9.65
CA LYS A 231 -32.49 -0.01 9.65
C LYS A 231 -32.32 1.39 10.25
N LYS A 232 -31.80 1.46 11.47
CA LYS A 232 -31.67 2.72 12.23
C LYS A 232 -30.74 3.72 11.57
N TYR A 233 -29.56 3.27 11.14
CA TYR A 233 -28.47 4.16 10.75
C TYR A 233 -28.31 4.35 9.25
N LEU A 234 -28.84 3.46 8.41
CA LEU A 234 -28.70 3.56 6.95
C LEU A 234 -30.05 3.78 6.24
N LEU A 235 -31.17 3.18 6.69
CA LEU A 235 -32.47 3.31 6.05
C LEU A 235 -33.30 4.47 6.60
N ASP A 236 -33.37 4.60 7.94
CA ASP A 236 -34.21 5.57 8.63
C ASP A 236 -33.46 6.85 9.02
N ASN A 237 -32.20 6.99 8.64
CA ASN A 237 -31.31 8.10 9.02
C ASN A 237 -31.44 9.25 7.99
N GLU A 238 -32.00 10.36 8.41
CA GLU A 238 -32.10 11.58 7.59
C GLU A 238 -30.80 12.37 7.47
N HIS A 239 -29.79 12.08 8.34
CA HIS A 239 -28.47 12.72 8.29
C HIS A 239 -27.58 12.08 7.23
N ALA A 240 -28.04 12.12 5.99
CA ALA A 240 -27.38 11.48 4.86
C ALA A 240 -27.36 12.38 3.61
N VAL A 241 -26.47 12.03 2.69
CA VAL A 241 -26.26 12.75 1.43
C VAL A 241 -26.13 11.76 0.27
N TRP A 242 -26.76 12.11 -0.85
CA TRP A 242 -26.55 11.50 -2.15
C TRP A 242 -25.64 12.39 -2.99
N VAL A 243 -24.57 11.84 -3.52
CA VAL A 243 -23.56 12.60 -4.27
C VAL A 243 -23.45 12.02 -5.69
N GLU A 244 -23.48 12.91 -6.68
CA GLU A 244 -23.10 12.60 -8.05
C GLU A 244 -21.85 13.39 -8.42
N MET A 245 -20.79 12.67 -8.82
CA MET A 245 -19.58 13.26 -9.38
C MET A 245 -19.64 13.15 -10.89
N ILE A 246 -19.65 14.30 -11.56
CA ILE A 246 -19.84 14.45 -13.01
C ILE A 246 -18.48 14.73 -13.66
N PRO A 247 -18.02 13.91 -14.61
CA PRO A 247 -16.79 14.18 -15.33
C PRO A 247 -16.94 15.41 -16.22
N GLU A 248 -15.98 16.34 -16.18
CA GLU A 248 -15.95 17.53 -17.03
C GLU A 248 -14.59 17.65 -17.73
N PRO A 249 -14.52 17.41 -19.08
CA PRO A 249 -13.32 17.63 -19.85
C PRO A 249 -12.85 19.10 -19.79
N GLY A 250 -11.55 19.31 -19.59
CA GLY A 250 -10.95 20.65 -19.54
C GLY A 250 -11.26 21.46 -18.28
N LEU A 251 -11.85 20.88 -17.26
CA LEU A 251 -12.14 21.60 -16.01
C LEU A 251 -10.88 22.13 -15.34
N SER A 252 -9.82 21.35 -15.28
CA SER A 252 -8.52 21.78 -14.72
C SER A 252 -7.98 23.01 -15.42
N ILE A 253 -7.97 23.01 -16.76
CA ILE A 253 -7.51 24.12 -17.56
C ILE A 253 -8.32 25.39 -17.28
N ARG A 254 -9.64 25.24 -17.18
CA ARG A 254 -10.52 26.38 -16.86
C ARG A 254 -10.25 26.92 -15.45
N LEU A 255 -10.11 26.06 -14.45
CA LEU A 255 -9.82 26.49 -13.07
C LEU A 255 -8.45 27.16 -12.95
N GLU A 256 -7.43 26.68 -13.67
CA GLU A 256 -6.14 27.36 -13.76
C GLU A 256 -6.27 28.75 -14.37
N GLN A 257 -7.02 28.90 -15.47
CA GLN A 257 -7.26 30.19 -16.11
C GLN A 257 -8.01 31.15 -15.18
N GLU A 258 -9.05 30.68 -14.51
CA GLU A 258 -9.80 31.47 -13.53
C GLU A 258 -8.91 31.92 -12.37
N THR A 259 -8.02 31.02 -11.90
CA THR A 259 -7.05 31.34 -10.84
C THR A 259 -6.01 32.36 -11.31
N ALA A 260 -5.47 32.17 -12.51
CA ALA A 260 -4.51 33.09 -13.10
C ALA A 260 -5.14 34.49 -13.30
N GLN A 261 -6.40 34.54 -13.76
CA GLN A 261 -7.13 35.79 -13.90
C GLN A 261 -7.33 36.49 -12.54
N LYS A 262 -7.79 35.76 -11.52
CA LYS A 262 -7.98 36.32 -10.15
C LYS A 262 -6.65 36.85 -9.58
N LEU A 263 -5.56 36.12 -9.78
CA LEU A 263 -4.23 36.56 -9.36
C LEU A 263 -3.76 37.81 -10.13
N GLN A 264 -4.05 37.88 -11.42
CA GLN A 264 -3.74 39.06 -12.23
C GLN A 264 -4.56 40.26 -11.78
N GLU A 265 -5.87 40.12 -11.59
CA GLU A 265 -6.76 41.17 -11.08
C GLU A 265 -6.30 41.65 -9.70
N TYR A 266 -5.91 40.72 -8.80
CA TYR A 266 -5.35 41.08 -7.51
C TYR A 266 -4.05 41.86 -7.66
N LYS A 267 -3.12 41.40 -8.49
CA LYS A 267 -1.85 42.09 -8.77
C LYS A 267 -2.09 43.50 -9.31
N ASP A 268 -3.04 43.68 -10.25
CA ASP A 268 -3.36 44.95 -10.85
C ASP A 268 -4.06 45.92 -9.87
N SER A 269 -4.67 45.39 -8.80
CA SER A 269 -5.27 46.18 -7.72
C SER A 269 -4.25 46.72 -6.71
N LEU A 270 -3.01 46.18 -6.71
CA LEU A 270 -1.96 46.59 -5.78
C LEU A 270 -1.22 47.81 -6.25
N ASN A 271 -0.93 48.72 -5.35
CA ASN A 271 -0.04 49.86 -5.60
C ASN A 271 1.45 49.42 -5.44
N GLU A 272 2.39 50.27 -5.85
CA GLU A 272 3.83 49.97 -5.79
C GLU A 272 4.33 49.68 -4.37
N GLU A 273 3.78 50.36 -3.36
CA GLU A 273 4.13 50.10 -1.96
C GLU A 273 3.72 48.70 -1.49
N GLN A 274 2.49 48.28 -1.82
CA GLN A 274 1.99 46.96 -1.50
C GLN A 274 2.77 45.84 -2.23
N ILE A 275 3.13 46.08 -3.50
CA ILE A 275 3.98 45.13 -4.25
C ILE A 275 5.36 45.03 -3.60
N THR A 276 5.97 46.14 -3.22
CA THR A 276 7.26 46.17 -2.53
C THR A 276 7.17 45.43 -1.19
N GLN A 277 6.10 45.62 -0.43
CA GLN A 277 5.87 44.93 0.83
C GLN A 277 5.73 43.39 0.63
N LEU A 278 5.00 42.94 -0.38
CA LEU A 278 4.89 41.52 -0.71
C LEU A 278 6.25 40.91 -1.10
N ILE A 279 7.05 41.63 -1.87
CA ILE A 279 8.41 41.22 -2.24
C ILE A 279 9.28 41.07 -0.99
N GLU A 280 9.24 42.03 -0.07
CA GLU A 280 10.04 41.99 1.17
C GLU A 280 9.56 40.86 2.10
N GLN A 281 8.26 40.63 2.22
CA GLN A 281 7.70 39.51 2.99
C GLN A 281 8.14 38.18 2.40
N THR A 282 8.10 38.04 1.06
CA THR A 282 8.52 36.79 0.37
C THR A 282 10.03 36.57 0.56
N LYS A 283 10.86 37.60 0.47
CA LYS A 283 12.30 37.50 0.76
C LYS A 283 12.56 37.14 2.21
N ALA A 284 11.82 37.71 3.15
CA ALA A 284 11.93 37.39 4.57
C ALA A 284 11.54 35.94 4.85
N LEU A 285 10.45 35.45 4.22
CA LEU A 285 10.02 34.05 4.32
C LEU A 285 11.09 33.10 3.77
N LYS A 286 11.63 33.39 2.57
CA LYS A 286 12.72 32.59 1.97
C LYS A 286 13.95 32.55 2.88
N ARG A 287 14.35 33.73 3.42
CA ARG A 287 15.48 33.80 4.38
C ARG A 287 15.20 32.94 5.61
N TYR A 288 14.00 33.04 6.20
CA TYR A 288 13.61 32.25 7.37
C TYR A 288 13.65 30.73 7.09
N GLN A 289 13.26 30.32 5.89
CA GLN A 289 13.32 28.90 5.47
C GLN A 289 14.75 28.41 5.22
N GLU A 290 15.66 29.30 4.81
CA GLU A 290 17.04 28.97 4.45
C GLU A 290 18.04 29.15 5.60
N GLU A 291 17.74 30.02 6.57
CA GLU A 291 18.62 30.32 7.68
C GLU A 291 18.62 29.18 8.70
N PRO A 292 19.77 28.53 8.95
CA PRO A 292 19.84 27.44 9.93
C PRO A 292 19.58 27.99 11.35
N SER A 293 18.98 27.16 12.19
CA SER A 293 18.81 27.50 13.61
C SER A 293 20.16 27.81 14.27
N PRO A 294 20.21 28.75 15.23
CA PRO A 294 21.44 29.06 15.95
C PRO A 294 22.08 27.82 16.56
N LYS A 295 23.41 27.76 16.51
CA LYS A 295 24.17 26.59 16.95
C LYS A 295 23.86 26.24 18.41
N GLU A 296 23.73 27.23 19.28
CA GLU A 296 23.45 27.08 20.71
C GLU A 296 22.11 26.38 20.93
N VAL A 297 21.12 26.66 20.07
CA VAL A 297 19.79 26.02 20.11
C VAL A 297 19.87 24.57 19.62
N LEU A 298 20.61 24.32 18.56
CA LEU A 298 20.84 22.96 18.05
C LEU A 298 21.60 22.07 19.05
N GLU A 299 22.55 22.65 19.78
CA GLU A 299 23.34 21.94 20.80
C GLU A 299 22.53 21.60 22.07
N MET A 300 21.39 22.27 22.31
CA MET A 300 20.47 21.92 23.40
C MET A 300 19.72 20.61 23.14
N ILE A 301 19.59 20.17 21.90
CA ILE A 301 18.89 18.92 21.56
C ILE A 301 19.77 17.74 21.99
N PRO A 302 19.31 16.86 22.91
CA PRO A 302 20.06 15.66 23.29
C PRO A 302 20.23 14.76 22.08
N MET A 303 21.40 14.12 21.99
CA MET A 303 21.75 13.25 20.88
C MET A 303 22.47 12.00 21.40
N LEU A 304 22.15 10.85 20.84
CA LEU A 304 22.90 9.61 21.06
C LEU A 304 24.31 9.73 20.46
N SER A 305 25.23 9.00 21.03
CA SER A 305 26.56 8.80 20.46
C SER A 305 26.62 7.53 19.60
N ARG A 306 27.66 7.34 18.81
CA ARG A 306 27.87 6.10 18.03
C ARG A 306 28.05 4.88 18.94
N GLU A 307 28.57 5.08 20.16
CA GLU A 307 28.76 4.04 21.17
C GLU A 307 27.48 3.49 21.74
N ASP A 308 26.39 4.28 21.72
CA ASP A 308 25.06 3.88 22.20
C ASP A 308 24.36 2.94 21.20
N ILE A 309 24.88 2.84 19.97
CA ILE A 309 24.28 2.04 18.91
C ILE A 309 24.77 0.59 19.01
N LYS A 310 23.81 -0.36 18.94
CA LYS A 310 24.12 -1.78 18.88
C LYS A 310 24.97 -2.10 17.65
N LYS A 311 26.14 -2.74 17.86
CA LYS A 311 27.11 -3.04 16.78
C LYS A 311 26.73 -4.25 15.94
N THR A 312 25.94 -5.19 16.47
CA THR A 312 25.56 -6.43 15.80
C THR A 312 24.24 -6.31 15.08
N ILE A 313 24.11 -7.02 13.95
CA ILE A 313 22.83 -7.16 13.23
C ILE A 313 21.82 -7.96 14.04
N GLN A 314 20.54 -7.86 13.64
CA GLN A 314 19.53 -8.85 14.02
C GLN A 314 19.77 -10.13 13.20
N PRO A 315 19.81 -11.33 13.83
CA PRO A 315 20.10 -12.58 13.13
C PRO A 315 19.01 -12.93 12.10
N LEU A 316 19.39 -13.75 11.13
CA LEU A 316 18.45 -14.45 10.26
C LEU A 316 18.09 -15.79 10.91
N HIS A 317 16.87 -16.25 10.66
CA HIS A 317 16.34 -17.49 11.22
C HIS A 317 16.14 -18.51 10.11
N ASN A 318 17.21 -18.95 9.45
CA ASN A 318 17.14 -19.88 8.33
C ASN A 318 17.71 -21.23 8.71
N THR A 319 16.85 -22.25 8.83
CA THR A 319 17.25 -23.66 8.97
C THR A 319 16.67 -24.46 7.82
N MET A 320 17.53 -25.00 6.95
CA MET A 320 17.09 -25.87 5.87
C MET A 320 16.74 -27.23 6.41
N LYS A 321 15.53 -27.68 6.13
CA LYS A 321 14.98 -29.01 6.43
C LYS A 321 14.38 -29.63 5.18
N GLU A 322 13.81 -30.79 5.29
CA GLU A 322 13.11 -31.49 4.22
C GLU A 322 11.80 -32.08 4.75
N LEU A 323 10.68 -31.83 4.05
CA LEU A 323 9.38 -32.43 4.35
C LEU A 323 8.91 -33.25 3.13
N HIS A 324 8.78 -34.55 3.29
CA HIS A 324 8.32 -35.47 2.25
C HIS A 324 9.03 -35.30 0.87
N GLY A 325 10.35 -35.02 0.90
CA GLY A 325 11.15 -34.82 -0.30
C GLY A 325 11.14 -33.36 -0.83
N VAL A 326 10.47 -32.44 -0.18
CA VAL A 326 10.45 -31.01 -0.56
C VAL A 326 11.35 -30.20 0.37
N GLN A 327 12.19 -29.35 -0.22
CA GLN A 327 13.03 -28.41 0.55
C GLN A 327 12.17 -27.49 1.39
N THR A 328 12.50 -27.35 2.67
CA THR A 328 11.73 -26.56 3.62
C THR A 328 12.65 -25.65 4.41
N LEU A 329 12.39 -24.35 4.35
CA LEU A 329 13.08 -23.34 5.12
C LEU A 329 12.28 -23.06 6.40
N HIS A 330 12.80 -23.50 7.53
CA HIS A 330 12.20 -23.30 8.84
C HIS A 330 12.80 -22.06 9.51
N HIS A 331 11.97 -21.08 9.81
CA HIS A 331 12.30 -19.90 10.61
C HIS A 331 11.79 -20.12 12.03
N GLU A 332 12.64 -20.69 12.88
CA GLU A 332 12.28 -21.01 14.27
C GLU A 332 12.13 -19.74 15.10
N ILE A 333 10.90 -19.30 15.27
CA ILE A 333 10.49 -18.09 15.95
C ILE A 333 9.21 -18.39 16.73
N HIS A 334 9.12 -17.90 17.97
CA HIS A 334 7.88 -18.01 18.75
C HIS A 334 6.76 -17.14 18.15
N THR A 335 5.60 -17.75 17.85
CA THR A 335 4.50 -17.15 17.08
C THR A 335 3.14 -17.18 17.77
N ASN A 336 3.08 -17.56 19.06
CA ASN A 336 1.82 -17.71 19.81
C ASN A 336 0.80 -18.60 19.11
N ASN A 337 1.21 -19.82 18.69
CA ASN A 337 0.40 -20.82 17.99
C ASN A 337 -0.10 -20.39 16.59
N ILE A 338 0.54 -19.43 15.96
CA ILE A 338 0.26 -19.06 14.57
C ILE A 338 1.33 -19.68 13.66
N VAL A 339 0.90 -20.45 12.67
CA VAL A 339 1.73 -20.91 11.57
C VAL A 339 1.68 -19.86 10.46
N TYR A 340 2.83 -19.31 10.09
CA TYR A 340 2.98 -18.53 8.85
C TYR A 340 3.61 -19.44 7.80
N LEU A 341 2.81 -19.85 6.83
CA LEU A 341 3.22 -20.75 5.77
C LEU A 341 3.27 -20.02 4.44
N GLN A 342 4.37 -20.19 3.73
CA GLN A 342 4.52 -19.73 2.35
C GLN A 342 5.06 -20.88 1.50
N MET A 343 4.33 -21.24 0.46
CA MET A 343 4.73 -22.21 -0.55
C MET A 343 5.14 -21.46 -1.81
N LEU A 344 6.40 -21.62 -2.22
CA LEU A 344 6.97 -20.93 -3.38
C LEU A 344 7.23 -21.94 -4.48
N PHE A 345 6.80 -21.61 -5.68
CA PHE A 345 7.06 -22.39 -6.88
C PHE A 345 7.94 -21.58 -7.83
N ASP A 346 8.97 -22.20 -8.38
CA ASP A 346 9.84 -21.57 -9.37
C ASP A 346 9.03 -21.26 -10.64
N ALA A 347 9.05 -20.00 -11.04
CA ALA A 347 8.30 -19.48 -12.16
C ALA A 347 9.21 -18.88 -13.26
N ASP A 348 10.51 -19.15 -13.25
CA ASP A 348 11.47 -18.61 -14.23
C ASP A 348 11.10 -18.99 -15.67
N ALA A 349 10.55 -20.18 -15.89
CA ALA A 349 10.04 -20.61 -17.18
C ALA A 349 8.78 -19.87 -17.64
N CYS A 350 8.11 -19.16 -16.73
CA CYS A 350 6.86 -18.42 -16.99
C CYS A 350 7.07 -16.89 -17.06
N LYS A 351 8.30 -16.39 -16.94
CA LYS A 351 8.58 -14.94 -16.85
C LYS A 351 8.06 -14.12 -18.03
N ASP A 352 7.97 -14.71 -19.22
CA ASP A 352 7.45 -14.03 -20.41
C ASP A 352 5.94 -13.80 -20.33
N TYR A 353 5.24 -14.57 -19.49
CA TYR A 353 3.79 -14.52 -19.26
C TYR A 353 3.43 -13.80 -17.96
N MET A 354 4.33 -12.97 -17.46
CA MET A 354 4.20 -12.30 -16.16
C MET A 354 2.85 -11.61 -15.92
N PRO A 355 2.31 -10.79 -16.84
CA PRO A 355 1.02 -10.13 -16.60
C PRO A 355 -0.13 -11.13 -16.43
N GLN A 356 -0.14 -12.19 -17.22
CA GLN A 356 -1.15 -13.22 -17.12
C GLN A 356 -1.01 -14.04 -15.83
N MET A 357 0.23 -14.33 -15.41
CA MET A 357 0.49 -15.00 -14.14
C MET A 357 0.08 -14.10 -12.94
N SER A 358 0.32 -12.81 -13.03
CA SER A 358 -0.17 -11.84 -12.01
C SER A 358 -1.69 -11.78 -11.97
N PHE A 359 -2.36 -11.81 -13.12
CA PHE A 359 -3.81 -11.86 -13.15
C PHE A 359 -4.36 -13.19 -12.62
N LEU A 360 -3.68 -14.32 -12.88
CA LEU A 360 -4.00 -15.61 -12.28
C LEU A 360 -4.02 -15.52 -10.74
N THR A 361 -3.06 -14.81 -10.12
CA THR A 361 -3.08 -14.60 -8.65
C THR A 361 -4.33 -13.89 -8.15
N THR A 362 -4.90 -12.99 -8.97
CA THR A 362 -6.18 -12.35 -8.64
C THR A 362 -7.37 -13.29 -8.78
N LEU A 363 -7.36 -14.19 -9.78
CA LEU A 363 -8.45 -15.13 -10.02
C LEU A 363 -8.53 -16.22 -8.96
N LEU A 364 -7.38 -16.67 -8.44
CA LEU A 364 -7.33 -17.69 -7.40
C LEU A 364 -7.94 -17.15 -6.09
N GLY A 365 -9.03 -17.80 -5.65
CA GLY A 365 -9.83 -17.35 -4.51
C GLY A 365 -10.98 -16.39 -4.85
N TYR A 366 -11.05 -15.92 -6.11
CA TYR A 366 -12.14 -15.06 -6.61
C TYR A 366 -13.04 -15.75 -7.65
N MET A 367 -12.73 -16.97 -8.05
CA MET A 367 -13.53 -17.79 -8.95
C MET A 367 -14.12 -18.97 -8.18
N ASP A 368 -15.22 -19.54 -8.71
CA ASP A 368 -15.82 -20.75 -8.15
C ASP A 368 -14.83 -21.92 -8.20
N THR A 369 -14.94 -22.78 -7.20
CA THR A 369 -14.23 -24.05 -7.16
C THR A 369 -15.21 -25.20 -7.37
N LYS A 370 -14.76 -26.46 -7.27
CA LYS A 370 -15.67 -27.59 -7.33
C LYS A 370 -16.54 -27.76 -6.09
N GLU A 371 -16.05 -27.35 -4.91
CA GLU A 371 -16.75 -27.54 -3.64
C GLU A 371 -17.52 -26.30 -3.20
N HIS A 372 -16.99 -25.11 -3.47
CA HIS A 372 -17.57 -23.84 -3.05
C HIS A 372 -17.67 -22.83 -4.22
N ASN A 373 -18.72 -22.02 -4.22
CA ASN A 373 -18.66 -20.81 -5.01
C ASN A 373 -17.68 -19.81 -4.36
N TYR A 374 -17.22 -18.80 -5.12
CA TYR A 374 -16.18 -17.86 -4.67
C TYR A 374 -16.53 -17.12 -3.36
N ARG A 375 -17.83 -16.88 -3.11
CA ARG A 375 -18.30 -16.26 -1.86
C ARG A 375 -18.20 -17.22 -0.68
N GLU A 376 -18.65 -18.46 -0.85
CA GLU A 376 -18.53 -19.50 0.17
C GLU A 376 -17.06 -19.79 0.46
N PHE A 377 -16.20 -19.81 -0.56
CA PHE A 377 -14.75 -20.00 -0.41
C PHE A 377 -14.11 -18.89 0.43
N ASP A 378 -14.45 -17.62 0.19
CA ASP A 378 -13.97 -16.50 1.02
C ASP A 378 -14.45 -16.62 2.47
N THR A 379 -15.73 -17.01 2.67
CA THR A 379 -16.29 -17.24 4.00
C THR A 379 -15.53 -18.34 4.75
N GLU A 380 -15.24 -19.50 4.10
CA GLU A 380 -14.45 -20.59 4.70
C GLU A 380 -13.02 -20.13 5.02
N THR A 381 -12.38 -19.38 4.10
CA THR A 381 -11.05 -18.82 4.31
C THR A 381 -10.98 -17.93 5.53
N ASN A 382 -11.91 -16.99 5.69
CA ASN A 382 -11.94 -16.10 6.85
C ASN A 382 -12.36 -16.82 8.15
N PHE A 383 -13.12 -17.90 8.05
CA PHE A 383 -13.55 -18.70 9.19
C PHE A 383 -12.41 -19.51 9.81
N TYR A 384 -11.51 -20.06 8.98
CA TYR A 384 -10.46 -20.98 9.43
C TYR A 384 -9.06 -20.37 9.45
N THR A 385 -8.81 -19.26 8.75
CA THR A 385 -7.47 -18.70 8.56
C THR A 385 -7.42 -17.21 8.82
N GLY A 386 -6.22 -16.65 8.89
CA GLY A 386 -5.98 -15.22 8.81
C GLY A 386 -5.87 -14.69 7.39
N GLY A 387 -6.29 -15.50 6.40
CA GLY A 387 -6.27 -15.23 4.97
C GLY A 387 -5.38 -16.19 4.20
N ILE A 388 -5.75 -16.42 2.94
CA ILE A 388 -4.95 -17.11 1.93
C ILE A 388 -4.70 -16.10 0.81
N SER A 389 -3.46 -15.96 0.37
CA SER A 389 -3.11 -15.05 -0.72
C SER A 389 -2.11 -15.72 -1.68
N THR A 390 -2.20 -15.35 -2.94
CA THR A 390 -1.26 -15.70 -3.98
C THR A 390 -0.54 -14.45 -4.49
N ASP A 391 0.72 -14.58 -4.86
CA ASP A 391 1.55 -13.46 -5.30
C ASP A 391 2.65 -13.93 -6.26
N VAL A 392 3.19 -13.02 -7.03
CA VAL A 392 4.37 -13.24 -7.88
C VAL A 392 5.48 -12.28 -7.47
N GLY A 393 6.63 -12.82 -7.11
CA GLY A 393 7.79 -12.05 -6.68
C GLY A 393 9.00 -12.23 -7.59
N VAL A 394 9.75 -11.13 -7.79
CA VAL A 394 11.05 -11.12 -8.48
C VAL A 394 12.15 -10.90 -7.45
N TYR A 395 13.10 -11.83 -7.37
CA TYR A 395 14.17 -11.87 -6.38
C TYR A 395 15.52 -11.76 -7.07
N CYS A 396 16.19 -10.62 -6.89
CA CYS A 396 17.50 -10.37 -7.50
C CYS A 396 18.63 -10.87 -6.59
N GLU A 397 19.65 -11.51 -7.16
CA GLU A 397 20.82 -11.91 -6.41
C GLU A 397 21.65 -10.69 -6.02
N ALA A 398 21.98 -10.58 -4.74
CA ALA A 398 22.73 -9.45 -4.20
C ALA A 398 24.06 -9.23 -4.93
N GLY A 399 24.27 -8.01 -5.43
CA GLY A 399 25.47 -7.62 -6.16
C GLY A 399 25.48 -7.97 -7.65
N LYS A 400 24.39 -8.53 -8.20
CA LYS A 400 24.29 -8.93 -9.62
C LYS A 400 23.01 -8.37 -10.23
N SER A 401 23.13 -7.38 -11.08
CA SER A 401 21.98 -6.66 -11.66
C SER A 401 21.11 -7.49 -12.61
N ASP A 402 21.66 -8.54 -13.20
CA ASP A 402 20.97 -9.32 -14.25
C ASP A 402 20.72 -10.79 -13.85
N VAL A 403 20.95 -11.13 -12.56
CA VAL A 403 20.65 -12.47 -12.01
C VAL A 403 19.49 -12.36 -11.06
N TYR A 404 18.35 -12.90 -11.48
CA TYR A 404 17.12 -12.90 -10.68
C TYR A 404 16.36 -14.20 -10.87
N SER A 405 15.46 -14.50 -9.94
CA SER A 405 14.47 -15.57 -10.05
C SER A 405 13.06 -15.03 -9.85
N VAL A 406 12.09 -15.68 -10.49
CA VAL A 406 10.67 -15.40 -10.35
C VAL A 406 10.05 -16.52 -9.53
N LYS A 407 9.23 -16.17 -8.55
CA LYS A 407 8.50 -17.15 -7.72
C LYS A 407 7.02 -16.81 -7.73
N PHE A 408 6.21 -17.84 -8.01
CA PHE A 408 4.79 -17.82 -7.68
C PHE A 408 4.66 -18.33 -6.24
N SER A 409 3.91 -17.65 -5.40
CA SER A 409 3.78 -18.00 -3.98
C SER A 409 2.34 -18.07 -3.52
N VAL A 410 2.06 -19.03 -2.63
CA VAL A 410 0.83 -19.13 -1.86
C VAL A 410 1.17 -18.93 -0.40
N THR A 411 0.53 -17.98 0.25
CA THR A 411 0.82 -17.58 1.64
C THR A 411 -0.45 -17.70 2.48
N THR A 412 -0.33 -18.28 3.66
CA THR A 412 -1.39 -18.27 4.66
C THR A 412 -0.87 -18.04 6.07
N LYS A 413 -1.74 -17.52 6.92
CA LYS A 413 -1.57 -17.37 8.36
C LYS A 413 -2.68 -18.16 9.02
N VAL A 414 -2.36 -19.08 9.91
CA VAL A 414 -3.38 -19.95 10.49
C VAL A 414 -2.99 -20.37 11.91
N LEU A 415 -3.98 -20.57 12.77
CA LEU A 415 -3.75 -21.22 14.07
C LEU A 415 -3.34 -22.67 13.85
N THR A 416 -2.43 -23.19 14.67
CA THR A 416 -1.87 -24.53 14.54
C THR A 416 -2.93 -25.63 14.45
N ASP A 417 -4.00 -25.53 15.25
CA ASP A 417 -5.13 -26.47 15.27
C ASP A 417 -6.04 -26.39 14.03
N LYS A 418 -5.90 -25.36 13.20
CA LYS A 418 -6.67 -25.13 11.96
C LYS A 418 -5.86 -25.40 10.68
N LEU A 419 -4.58 -25.78 10.80
CA LEU A 419 -3.67 -25.95 9.68
C LEU A 419 -4.20 -26.92 8.61
N ALA A 420 -4.78 -28.05 9.02
CA ALA A 420 -5.38 -29.01 8.09
C ALA A 420 -6.50 -28.41 7.23
N HIS A 421 -7.31 -27.49 7.80
CA HIS A 421 -8.35 -26.79 7.05
C HIS A 421 -7.75 -25.80 6.04
N ALA A 422 -6.70 -25.05 6.45
CA ALA A 422 -6.01 -24.15 5.55
C ALA A 422 -5.40 -24.87 4.35
N LEU A 423 -4.75 -26.01 4.57
CA LEU A 423 -4.17 -26.80 3.48
C LEU A 423 -5.23 -27.32 2.51
N ARG A 424 -6.40 -27.80 3.00
CA ARG A 424 -7.51 -28.21 2.12
C ARG A 424 -8.06 -27.05 1.29
N LEU A 425 -8.22 -25.87 1.88
CA LEU A 425 -8.65 -24.68 1.12
C LEU A 425 -7.62 -24.27 0.06
N ILE A 426 -6.34 -24.39 0.36
CA ILE A 426 -5.27 -24.13 -0.62
C ILE A 426 -5.31 -25.18 -1.74
N GLU A 427 -5.51 -26.47 -1.41
CA GLU A 427 -5.69 -27.54 -2.42
C GLU A 427 -6.86 -27.22 -3.35
N GLU A 428 -8.00 -26.90 -2.80
CA GLU A 428 -9.21 -26.54 -3.55
C GLU A 428 -8.96 -25.34 -4.46
N MET A 429 -8.38 -24.26 -3.92
CA MET A 429 -8.04 -23.06 -4.68
C MET A 429 -7.10 -23.34 -5.86
N LEU A 430 -6.07 -24.15 -5.66
CA LEU A 430 -5.05 -24.37 -6.69
C LEU A 430 -5.45 -25.41 -7.75
N PHE A 431 -6.20 -26.45 -7.36
CA PHE A 431 -6.44 -27.59 -8.24
C PHE A 431 -7.88 -27.68 -8.75
N ASP A 432 -8.82 -27.00 -8.11
CA ASP A 432 -10.23 -27.14 -8.38
C ASP A 432 -10.94 -25.83 -8.77
N THR A 433 -10.19 -24.71 -8.93
CA THR A 433 -10.74 -23.45 -9.44
C THR A 433 -11.23 -23.60 -10.89
N SER A 434 -12.47 -23.17 -11.15
CA SER A 434 -13.07 -23.07 -12.47
C SER A 434 -12.95 -21.66 -13.03
N PHE A 435 -12.48 -21.54 -14.26
CA PHE A 435 -12.41 -20.26 -14.97
C PHE A 435 -13.56 -20.11 -16.00
N ASP A 436 -14.63 -20.93 -15.90
CA ASP A 436 -15.66 -21.05 -16.94
C ASP A 436 -16.80 -20.03 -16.79
N ASP A 437 -16.92 -19.31 -15.67
CA ASP A 437 -17.89 -18.22 -15.53
C ASP A 437 -17.37 -16.93 -16.20
N GLU A 438 -17.67 -16.81 -17.50
CA GLU A 438 -17.24 -15.68 -18.33
C GLU A 438 -17.76 -14.32 -17.81
N LYS A 439 -18.99 -14.29 -17.27
CA LYS A 439 -19.58 -13.05 -16.73
C LYS A 439 -18.76 -12.56 -15.55
N HIS A 440 -18.52 -13.44 -14.60
CA HIS A 440 -17.74 -13.10 -13.41
C HIS A 440 -16.28 -12.78 -13.73
N LEU A 441 -15.67 -13.54 -14.65
CA LEU A 441 -14.32 -13.27 -15.14
C LEU A 441 -14.19 -11.85 -15.70
N ARG A 442 -15.17 -11.39 -16.49
CA ARG A 442 -15.21 -10.02 -17.03
C ARG A 442 -15.33 -8.97 -15.91
N GLU A 443 -16.17 -9.24 -14.92
CA GLU A 443 -16.31 -8.36 -13.74
C GLU A 443 -14.97 -8.21 -13.00
N VAL A 444 -14.24 -9.31 -12.78
CA VAL A 444 -12.92 -9.30 -12.12
C VAL A 444 -11.88 -8.54 -12.95
N VAL A 445 -11.89 -8.63 -14.28
CA VAL A 445 -11.00 -7.86 -15.16
C VAL A 445 -11.26 -6.35 -14.99
N ALA A 446 -12.52 -5.92 -15.10
CA ALA A 446 -12.89 -4.51 -15.00
C ALA A 446 -12.59 -3.93 -13.61
N GLU A 447 -12.87 -4.68 -12.55
CA GLU A 447 -12.55 -4.30 -11.17
C GLU A 447 -11.04 -4.18 -10.96
N SER A 448 -10.25 -5.16 -11.43
CA SER A 448 -8.79 -5.16 -11.32
C SER A 448 -8.16 -3.96 -12.02
N ARG A 449 -8.62 -3.63 -13.25
CA ARG A 449 -8.22 -2.43 -13.98
C ARG A 449 -8.52 -1.16 -13.17
N SER A 450 -9.76 -1.03 -12.67
CA SER A 450 -10.19 0.15 -11.89
C SER A 450 -9.36 0.33 -10.62
N ARG A 451 -9.17 -0.73 -9.84
CA ARG A 451 -8.40 -0.70 -8.59
C ARG A 451 -6.93 -0.38 -8.81
N LEU A 452 -6.29 -1.03 -9.80
CA LEU A 452 -4.90 -0.76 -10.12
C LEU A 452 -4.68 0.67 -10.59
N LYS A 453 -5.59 1.24 -11.40
CA LYS A 453 -5.53 2.65 -11.79
C LYS A 453 -5.54 3.59 -10.58
N VAL A 454 -6.46 3.38 -9.66
CA VAL A 454 -6.55 4.18 -8.41
C VAL A 454 -5.24 4.06 -7.60
N GLN A 455 -4.70 2.84 -7.49
CA GLN A 455 -3.44 2.59 -6.78
C GLN A 455 -2.25 3.30 -7.44
N LEU A 456 -2.12 3.21 -8.77
CA LEU A 456 -1.05 3.86 -9.52
C LEU A 456 -1.11 5.39 -9.39
N MET A 457 -2.31 5.98 -9.37
CA MET A 457 -2.48 7.41 -9.15
C MET A 457 -2.22 7.83 -7.70
N ALA A 458 -2.66 7.06 -6.73
CA ALA A 458 -2.43 7.33 -5.31
C ALA A 458 -0.92 7.28 -4.95
N SER A 459 -0.20 6.34 -5.57
CA SER A 459 1.24 6.11 -5.39
C SER A 459 2.04 6.43 -6.66
N GLY A 460 1.68 7.47 -7.38
CA GLY A 460 2.26 7.82 -8.68
C GLY A 460 3.78 7.94 -8.69
N HIS A 461 4.39 8.37 -7.58
CA HIS A 461 5.85 8.41 -7.42
C HIS A 461 6.49 7.02 -7.46
N GLN A 462 5.85 6.00 -6.91
CA GLN A 462 6.33 4.61 -6.98
C GLN A 462 6.10 4.02 -8.38
N ALA A 463 4.96 4.32 -8.99
CA ALA A 463 4.66 3.90 -10.35
C ALA A 463 5.65 4.51 -11.37
N ALA A 464 5.92 5.80 -11.28
CA ALA A 464 6.90 6.47 -12.13
C ALA A 464 8.32 5.93 -11.93
N ALA A 465 8.75 5.73 -10.65
CA ALA A 465 10.05 5.15 -10.33
C ALA A 465 10.17 3.71 -10.84
N GLY A 466 9.14 2.87 -10.62
CA GLY A 466 9.08 1.49 -11.09
C GLY A 466 9.17 1.40 -12.63
N ARG A 467 8.43 2.28 -13.32
CA ARG A 467 8.47 2.35 -14.79
C ARG A 467 9.82 2.82 -15.33
N ALA A 468 10.42 3.85 -14.73
CA ALA A 468 11.77 4.28 -15.07
C ALA A 468 12.82 3.17 -14.83
N MET A 469 12.72 2.45 -13.71
CA MET A 469 13.55 1.29 -13.40
C MET A 469 13.36 0.15 -14.41
N ALA A 470 12.13 -0.11 -14.85
CA ALA A 470 11.81 -1.12 -15.86
C ALA A 470 12.55 -0.87 -17.19
N ALA A 471 12.77 0.39 -17.56
CA ALA A 471 13.56 0.73 -18.73
C ALA A 471 15.06 0.46 -18.57
N VAL A 472 15.56 0.37 -17.33
CA VAL A 472 17.01 0.25 -17.01
C VAL A 472 17.43 -1.19 -16.75
N SER A 473 16.58 -2.04 -16.14
CA SER A 473 16.95 -3.41 -15.78
C SER A 473 15.88 -4.43 -16.16
N GLU A 474 16.33 -5.66 -16.42
CA GLU A 474 15.45 -6.77 -16.80
C GLU A 474 14.56 -7.20 -15.65
N SER A 475 15.12 -7.31 -14.44
CA SER A 475 14.35 -7.68 -13.26
C SER A 475 13.24 -6.66 -12.93
N SER A 476 13.55 -5.37 -13.05
CA SER A 476 12.57 -4.30 -12.88
C SER A 476 11.52 -4.28 -14.00
N TYR A 477 11.90 -4.63 -15.23
CA TYR A 477 10.95 -4.78 -16.34
C TYR A 477 9.97 -5.93 -16.08
N VAL A 478 10.47 -7.08 -15.62
CA VAL A 478 9.61 -8.21 -15.25
C VAL A 478 8.68 -7.84 -14.09
N ASN A 479 9.20 -7.11 -13.08
CA ASN A 479 8.39 -6.64 -11.95
C ASN A 479 7.32 -5.61 -12.36
N ASP A 480 7.62 -4.67 -13.28
CA ASP A 480 6.64 -3.72 -13.81
C ASP A 480 5.46 -4.43 -14.51
N ARG A 481 5.74 -5.56 -15.17
CA ARG A 481 4.74 -6.42 -15.79
C ARG A 481 3.94 -7.26 -14.79
N ALA A 482 4.43 -7.39 -13.55
CA ALA A 482 3.70 -8.06 -12.47
C ALA A 482 2.74 -7.12 -11.71
N VAL A 483 3.19 -5.91 -11.38
CA VAL A 483 2.47 -5.05 -10.42
C VAL A 483 2.46 -3.56 -10.82
N GLY A 484 3.15 -3.17 -11.89
CA GLY A 484 3.35 -1.78 -12.30
C GLY A 484 2.51 -1.34 -13.50
N MET A 485 3.05 -0.34 -14.21
CA MET A 485 2.40 0.25 -15.38
C MET A 485 2.25 -0.78 -16.51
N GLY A 486 3.22 -1.68 -16.70
CA GLY A 486 3.12 -2.75 -17.70
C GLY A 486 1.99 -3.73 -17.42
N TYR A 487 1.72 -4.04 -16.15
CA TYR A 487 0.56 -4.84 -15.77
C TYR A 487 -0.76 -4.09 -15.99
N TYR A 488 -0.79 -2.79 -15.68
CA TYR A 488 -1.95 -1.97 -15.96
C TYR A 488 -2.31 -1.92 -17.46
N GLN A 489 -1.32 -1.72 -18.33
CA GLN A 489 -1.51 -1.75 -19.78
C GLN A 489 -2.07 -3.09 -20.26
N TYR A 490 -1.63 -4.21 -19.66
CA TYR A 490 -2.21 -5.52 -19.94
C TYR A 490 -3.69 -5.60 -19.56
N LEU A 491 -4.07 -5.12 -18.38
CA LEU A 491 -5.46 -5.12 -17.93
C LEU A 491 -6.34 -4.23 -18.80
N VAL A 492 -5.83 -3.09 -19.26
CA VAL A 492 -6.55 -2.22 -20.23
C VAL A 492 -6.84 -2.98 -21.50
N GLN A 493 -5.82 -3.59 -22.11
CA GLN A 493 -5.99 -4.36 -23.34
C GLN A 493 -6.96 -5.54 -23.14
N LEU A 494 -6.83 -6.26 -22.05
CA LEU A 494 -7.70 -7.39 -21.73
C LEU A 494 -9.17 -6.98 -21.55
N ASP A 495 -9.45 -5.85 -20.90
CA ASP A 495 -10.79 -5.33 -20.73
C ASP A 495 -11.42 -4.83 -22.03
N GLU A 496 -10.64 -4.12 -22.86
CA GLU A 496 -11.09 -3.60 -24.15
C GLU A 496 -11.34 -4.69 -25.20
N HIS A 497 -10.58 -5.80 -25.15
CA HIS A 497 -10.66 -6.91 -26.11
C HIS A 497 -11.11 -8.23 -25.44
N PHE A 498 -11.89 -8.15 -24.37
CA PHE A 498 -12.24 -9.32 -23.55
C PHE A 498 -12.83 -10.48 -24.35
N GLU A 499 -13.77 -10.22 -25.25
CA GLU A 499 -14.42 -11.27 -26.04
C GLU A 499 -13.46 -12.02 -26.98
N GLU A 500 -12.38 -11.37 -27.39
CA GLU A 500 -11.35 -11.95 -28.26
C GLU A 500 -10.27 -12.69 -27.47
N GLU A 501 -10.00 -12.26 -26.23
CA GLU A 501 -8.90 -12.76 -25.40
C GLU A 501 -9.32 -13.77 -24.32
N LYS A 502 -10.63 -13.85 -23.96
CA LYS A 502 -11.11 -14.67 -22.86
C LYS A 502 -10.72 -16.16 -22.95
N GLU A 503 -10.83 -16.79 -24.13
CA GLU A 503 -10.47 -18.20 -24.33
C GLU A 503 -8.96 -18.43 -24.13
N ARG A 504 -8.14 -17.47 -24.55
CA ARG A 504 -6.68 -17.50 -24.32
C ARG A 504 -6.35 -17.32 -22.86
N LEU A 505 -7.05 -16.40 -22.17
CA LEU A 505 -6.89 -16.18 -20.75
C LEU A 505 -7.19 -17.45 -19.96
N ILE A 506 -8.37 -18.05 -20.17
CA ILE A 506 -8.80 -19.27 -19.49
C ILE A 506 -7.82 -20.43 -19.71
N THR A 507 -7.47 -20.66 -20.97
CA THR A 507 -6.53 -21.74 -21.34
C THR A 507 -5.14 -21.48 -20.76
N GLY A 508 -4.69 -20.21 -20.81
CA GLY A 508 -3.41 -19.80 -20.27
C GLY A 508 -3.31 -19.94 -18.74
N CYS A 509 -4.38 -19.61 -18.00
CA CYS A 509 -4.42 -19.82 -16.55
C CYS A 509 -4.26 -21.29 -16.17
N ARG A 510 -4.97 -22.19 -16.86
CA ARG A 510 -4.83 -23.64 -16.66
C ARG A 510 -3.42 -24.14 -16.97
N GLN A 511 -2.84 -23.67 -18.07
CA GLN A 511 -1.48 -24.03 -18.45
C GLN A 511 -0.43 -23.51 -17.47
N LEU A 512 -0.56 -22.26 -17.00
CA LEU A 512 0.33 -21.68 -15.99
C LEU A 512 0.29 -22.50 -14.69
N LEU A 513 -0.90 -22.86 -14.19
CA LEU A 513 -1.01 -23.72 -13.01
C LEU A 513 -0.29 -25.05 -13.20
N HIS A 514 -0.43 -25.67 -14.37
CA HIS A 514 0.27 -26.92 -14.67
C HIS A 514 1.80 -26.77 -14.73
N MET A 515 2.30 -25.66 -15.25
CA MET A 515 3.75 -25.38 -15.29
C MET A 515 4.32 -25.08 -13.89
N LEU A 516 3.55 -24.40 -13.04
CA LEU A 516 3.98 -23.94 -11.72
C LEU A 516 3.91 -25.02 -10.64
N LEU A 517 2.78 -25.74 -10.54
CA LEU A 517 2.47 -26.64 -9.41
C LEU A 517 3.19 -27.98 -9.55
N ARG A 518 4.48 -27.99 -9.22
CA ARG A 518 5.36 -29.17 -9.29
C ARG A 518 6.20 -29.27 -8.02
N LYS A 519 6.39 -30.48 -7.50
CA LYS A 519 7.22 -30.72 -6.30
C LYS A 519 8.69 -30.38 -6.51
N ASP A 520 9.22 -30.65 -7.70
CA ASP A 520 10.63 -30.47 -8.02
C ASP A 520 11.05 -28.98 -8.13
N ASN A 521 10.09 -28.05 -8.24
CA ASN A 521 10.35 -26.62 -8.25
C ASN A 521 9.77 -25.90 -7.02
N MET A 522 9.38 -26.63 -5.97
CA MET A 522 8.73 -26.10 -4.78
C MET A 522 9.74 -25.87 -3.64
N LEU A 523 9.58 -24.75 -2.95
CA LEU A 523 10.21 -24.45 -1.66
C LEU A 523 9.11 -24.13 -0.66
N ILE A 524 9.12 -24.78 0.49
CA ILE A 524 8.24 -24.46 1.61
C ILE A 524 9.00 -23.51 2.56
N SER A 525 8.37 -22.44 3.01
CA SER A 525 8.87 -21.55 4.05
C SER A 525 7.86 -21.52 5.19
N ILE A 526 8.30 -21.87 6.40
CA ILE A 526 7.47 -21.84 7.59
C ILE A 526 8.13 -20.98 8.68
N THR A 527 7.35 -20.03 9.23
CA THR A 527 7.71 -19.32 10.45
C THR A 527 6.82 -19.81 11.59
N GLY A 528 7.43 -20.33 12.61
CA GLY A 528 6.82 -20.92 13.79
C GLY A 528 7.86 -21.63 14.65
N GLY A 529 7.48 -22.05 15.85
CA GLY A 529 8.30 -22.91 16.70
C GLY A 529 8.34 -24.35 16.19
N GLU A 530 8.92 -25.23 16.99
CA GLU A 530 9.02 -26.66 16.65
C GLU A 530 7.66 -27.38 16.65
N GLU A 531 6.69 -26.90 17.44
CA GLU A 531 5.33 -27.46 17.47
C GLU A 531 4.58 -27.17 16.17
N GLU A 532 4.67 -25.93 15.69
CA GLU A 532 4.09 -25.50 14.43
C GLU A 532 4.72 -26.25 13.23
N TYR A 533 6.05 -26.46 13.28
CA TYR A 533 6.75 -27.24 12.24
C TYR A 533 6.29 -28.69 12.21
N ARG A 534 6.14 -29.36 13.38
CA ARG A 534 5.64 -30.74 13.47
C ARG A 534 4.20 -30.87 13.00
N ALA A 535 3.36 -29.87 13.30
CA ALA A 535 2.00 -29.84 12.79
C ALA A 535 1.99 -29.80 11.25
N LEU A 536 2.85 -28.97 10.64
CA LEU A 536 2.99 -28.94 9.18
C LEU A 536 3.49 -30.29 8.63
N GLU A 537 4.50 -30.90 9.25
CA GLU A 537 5.03 -32.22 8.84
C GLU A 537 3.96 -33.30 8.80
N GLN A 538 3.02 -33.27 9.73
CA GLN A 538 1.91 -34.24 9.79
C GLN A 538 0.84 -34.01 8.72
N GLU A 539 0.55 -32.76 8.39
CA GLU A 539 -0.60 -32.39 7.57
C GLU A 539 -0.26 -32.17 6.08
N ILE A 540 0.99 -31.83 5.73
CA ILE A 540 1.38 -31.42 4.36
C ILE A 540 1.39 -32.58 3.37
N GLY A 541 1.44 -33.82 3.83
CA GLY A 541 1.59 -35.02 2.99
C GLY A 541 0.52 -35.14 1.92
N SER A 542 -0.75 -34.96 2.28
CA SER A 542 -1.90 -35.04 1.36
C SER A 542 -1.81 -33.99 0.26
N PHE A 543 -1.44 -32.77 0.61
CA PHE A 543 -1.24 -31.70 -0.36
C PHE A 543 -0.16 -32.03 -1.40
N LEU A 544 0.96 -32.62 -0.96
CA LEU A 544 2.03 -33.03 -1.86
C LEU A 544 1.64 -34.18 -2.77
N GLU A 545 0.85 -35.13 -2.28
CA GLU A 545 0.26 -36.20 -3.11
C GLU A 545 -0.72 -35.66 -4.15
N ARG A 546 -1.47 -34.60 -3.80
CA ARG A 546 -2.38 -33.93 -4.73
C ARG A 546 -1.65 -33.24 -5.87
N ILE A 547 -0.47 -32.62 -5.63
CA ILE A 547 0.39 -32.11 -6.69
C ILE A 547 0.77 -33.21 -7.68
N ASP A 548 1.22 -34.38 -7.19
CA ASP A 548 1.60 -35.51 -8.06
C ASP A 548 0.43 -35.99 -8.89
N ALA A 549 -0.76 -36.12 -8.29
CA ALA A 549 -1.98 -36.53 -8.97
C ALA A 549 -2.39 -35.50 -10.06
N PHE A 550 -2.27 -34.21 -9.78
CA PHE A 550 -2.55 -33.13 -10.72
C PHE A 550 -1.62 -33.17 -11.94
N GLN A 551 -0.32 -33.39 -11.72
CA GLN A 551 0.67 -33.50 -12.79
C GLN A 551 0.44 -34.79 -13.64
N ALA A 552 -0.01 -35.87 -13.02
CA ALA A 552 -0.28 -37.13 -13.74
C ALA A 552 -1.55 -37.06 -14.60
N ALA A 553 -2.56 -36.29 -14.19
CA ALA A 553 -3.89 -36.27 -14.85
C ALA A 553 -3.89 -35.47 -16.17
N ASP A 554 -3.03 -34.47 -16.36
CA ASP A 554 -3.14 -33.51 -17.47
C ASP A 554 -1.96 -33.52 -18.44
N SER A 555 -1.72 -34.65 -19.09
CA SER A 555 -0.73 -34.77 -20.18
C SER A 555 -1.16 -34.03 -21.48
N LYS A 556 -2.38 -33.48 -21.55
CA LYS A 556 -2.93 -32.81 -22.74
C LYS A 556 -2.90 -31.27 -22.68
N ALA A 557 -2.76 -30.65 -21.51
CA ALA A 557 -2.66 -29.18 -21.35
C ALA A 557 -1.36 -28.59 -21.94
N SER A 558 -0.40 -29.43 -22.24
CA SER A 558 0.97 -29.08 -22.67
C SER A 558 1.10 -28.39 -24.05
N ASN A 559 0.02 -28.22 -24.82
CA ASN A 559 0.10 -27.71 -26.21
C ASN A 559 -0.63 -26.36 -26.45
N ALA A 560 -1.15 -25.73 -25.44
CA ALA A 560 -1.72 -24.38 -25.61
C ALA A 560 -0.59 -23.36 -25.83
N VAL A 561 -0.78 -22.44 -26.77
CA VAL A 561 0.18 -21.37 -27.03
C VAL A 561 -0.16 -20.22 -26.10
N LEU A 562 0.61 -20.06 -25.03
CA LEU A 562 0.56 -18.86 -24.18
C LEU A 562 0.94 -17.63 -25.02
N SER A 563 0.21 -16.55 -24.84
CA SER A 563 0.51 -15.29 -25.53
C SER A 563 1.46 -14.44 -24.70
N VAL A 564 2.56 -14.00 -25.31
CA VAL A 564 3.44 -13.03 -24.69
C VAL A 564 2.81 -11.65 -24.86
N PHE A 565 2.47 -10.99 -23.77
CA PHE A 565 2.03 -9.60 -23.76
C PHE A 565 3.23 -8.66 -23.69
N GLY A 566 3.21 -7.60 -24.50
CA GLY A 566 4.29 -6.61 -24.56
C GLY A 566 5.44 -7.04 -25.46
N GLY A 567 6.31 -6.08 -25.78
CA GLY A 567 7.49 -6.27 -26.61
C GLY A 567 8.77 -6.47 -25.79
N GLU A 568 9.90 -6.34 -26.45
CA GLU A 568 11.20 -6.25 -25.79
C GLU A 568 11.31 -4.99 -24.92
N ARG A 569 12.07 -5.07 -23.84
CA ARG A 569 12.40 -3.94 -22.99
C ARG A 569 13.03 -2.82 -23.80
N LYS A 570 12.49 -1.63 -23.70
CA LYS A 570 13.02 -0.43 -24.35
C LYS A 570 13.56 0.53 -23.31
N ARG A 571 14.72 1.13 -23.60
CA ARG A 571 15.31 2.17 -22.77
C ARG A 571 14.83 3.53 -23.30
N VAL A 572 13.67 3.96 -22.88
CA VAL A 572 13.01 5.19 -23.32
C VAL A 572 12.47 5.98 -22.13
N SER A 573 12.53 7.30 -22.21
CA SER A 573 11.87 8.18 -21.25
C SER A 573 10.42 8.37 -21.65
N GLU A 574 9.50 8.20 -20.68
CA GLU A 574 8.06 8.16 -20.94
C GLU A 574 7.30 9.12 -20.01
N ALA A 575 6.17 9.59 -20.49
CA ALA A 575 5.23 10.34 -19.66
C ALA A 575 3.80 9.80 -19.78
N PHE A 576 3.09 9.78 -18.66
CA PHE A 576 1.68 9.43 -18.59
C PHE A 576 0.89 10.65 -18.15
N SER A 577 0.12 11.21 -19.06
CA SER A 577 -0.63 12.44 -18.82
C SER A 577 -1.91 12.18 -18.04
N THR A 578 -2.20 13.08 -17.10
CA THR A 578 -3.40 13.06 -16.26
C THR A 578 -3.98 14.48 -16.16
N PRO A 579 -5.27 14.62 -15.81
CA PRO A 579 -5.88 15.93 -15.54
C PRO A 579 -5.48 16.53 -14.18
N ALA A 580 -4.65 15.84 -13.38
CA ALA A 580 -4.20 16.34 -12.07
C ALA A 580 -3.29 17.58 -12.23
N GLU A 581 -3.27 18.46 -11.23
CA GLU A 581 -2.41 19.66 -11.22
C GLU A 581 -0.97 19.39 -10.77
N ILE A 582 -0.68 18.15 -10.38
CA ILE A 582 0.59 17.73 -9.78
C ILE A 582 1.34 16.78 -10.69
N GLN A 583 2.65 16.62 -10.39
CA GLN A 583 3.53 15.69 -11.06
C GLN A 583 4.04 14.63 -10.07
N TYR A 584 4.41 13.47 -10.61
CA TYR A 584 5.26 12.46 -10.01
C TYR A 584 6.46 12.29 -10.94
N VAL A 585 7.60 12.85 -10.56
CA VAL A 585 8.78 12.94 -11.42
C VAL A 585 9.82 11.93 -10.97
N ALA A 586 10.18 10.98 -11.81
CA ALA A 586 11.21 9.99 -11.51
C ALA A 586 12.32 9.99 -12.55
N ILE A 587 13.54 9.70 -12.09
CA ILE A 587 14.70 9.36 -12.91
C ILE A 587 15.39 8.14 -12.33
N ALA A 588 15.73 7.16 -13.16
CA ALA A 588 16.39 5.92 -12.73
C ALA A 588 17.57 5.57 -13.62
N GLY A 589 18.59 4.93 -13.04
CA GLY A 589 19.79 4.50 -13.75
C GLY A 589 20.57 3.42 -13.03
N LYS A 590 21.60 2.89 -13.72
CA LYS A 590 22.57 1.93 -13.17
C LYS A 590 23.88 2.63 -12.83
N PHE A 591 24.63 2.04 -11.92
CA PHE A 591 26.00 2.47 -11.57
C PHE A 591 27.03 1.33 -11.65
N ASP A 592 26.87 0.47 -12.68
CA ASP A 592 27.75 -0.69 -12.92
C ASP A 592 29.20 -0.28 -13.19
N ASN A 593 29.43 0.94 -13.70
CA ASN A 593 30.76 1.45 -14.00
C ASN A 593 31.56 1.88 -12.75
N VAL A 594 30.91 2.03 -11.60
CA VAL A 594 31.60 2.36 -10.34
C VAL A 594 32.23 1.10 -9.76
N LYS A 595 33.57 1.01 -9.76
CA LYS A 595 34.30 -0.22 -9.40
C LYS A 595 34.09 -0.64 -7.95
N GLU A 596 34.28 0.30 -7.03
CA GLU A 596 34.15 0.06 -5.59
C GLU A 596 32.95 0.82 -5.04
N VAL A 597 32.03 0.11 -4.42
CA VAL A 597 30.82 0.66 -3.83
C VAL A 597 30.77 0.36 -2.35
N ASN A 598 30.79 1.42 -1.54
CA ASN A 598 30.54 1.33 -0.11
C ASN A 598 29.02 1.32 0.14
N ASN A 599 28.45 0.12 0.25
CA ASN A 599 26.99 -0.04 0.44
C ASN A 599 26.47 0.57 1.76
N GLY A 600 27.30 0.61 2.80
CA GLY A 600 26.95 1.28 4.05
C GLY A 600 26.89 2.80 3.88
N ALA A 601 27.90 3.40 3.24
CA ALA A 601 27.91 4.82 2.92
C ALA A 601 26.73 5.22 2.02
N LEU A 602 26.33 4.37 1.06
CA LEU A 602 25.12 4.62 0.24
C LEU A 602 23.84 4.66 1.08
N GLN A 603 23.73 3.87 2.15
CA GLN A 603 22.56 3.96 3.05
C GLN A 603 22.58 5.28 3.84
N VAL A 604 23.76 5.73 4.29
CA VAL A 604 23.94 7.02 4.96
C VAL A 604 23.58 8.16 4.01
N VAL A 605 24.09 8.11 2.79
CA VAL A 605 23.82 9.12 1.74
C VAL A 605 22.33 9.14 1.34
N ARG A 606 21.68 7.98 1.22
CA ARG A 606 20.24 7.93 1.01
C ARG A 606 19.48 8.69 2.10
N HIS A 607 19.86 8.48 3.37
CA HIS A 607 19.24 9.19 4.48
C HIS A 607 19.53 10.69 4.40
N LEU A 608 20.78 11.07 4.17
CA LEU A 608 21.22 12.46 4.01
C LEU A 608 20.45 13.18 2.88
N LEU A 609 20.45 12.60 1.68
CA LEU A 609 19.74 13.20 0.54
C LEU A 609 18.24 13.35 0.80
N ASN A 610 17.59 12.33 1.37
CA ASN A 610 16.13 12.35 1.58
C ASN A 610 15.70 13.36 2.64
N TYR A 611 16.50 13.57 3.70
CA TYR A 611 16.09 14.41 4.84
C TYR A 611 16.80 15.77 4.91
N ASP A 612 17.77 16.02 4.03
CA ASP A 612 18.45 17.30 3.94
C ASP A 612 18.34 17.89 2.52
N TYR A 613 19.13 17.42 1.56
CA TYR A 613 19.22 18.05 0.25
C TYR A 613 17.90 18.06 -0.51
N LEU A 614 17.33 16.88 -0.77
CA LEU A 614 16.09 16.76 -1.54
C LEU A 614 14.92 17.37 -0.80
N TRP A 615 14.84 17.16 0.52
CA TRP A 615 13.80 17.76 1.34
C TRP A 615 13.77 19.28 1.23
N ASN A 616 14.92 19.91 1.37
CA ASN A 616 15.03 21.37 1.33
C ASN A 616 14.78 21.92 -0.08
N GLN A 617 15.31 21.29 -1.13
CA GLN A 617 15.23 21.82 -2.48
C GLN A 617 13.89 21.52 -3.16
N VAL A 618 13.40 20.28 -3.08
CA VAL A 618 12.20 19.85 -3.81
C VAL A 618 10.93 20.06 -2.98
N ARG A 619 10.96 19.75 -1.67
CA ARG A 619 9.78 19.90 -0.82
C ARG A 619 9.62 21.32 -0.28
N VAL A 620 10.60 21.82 0.50
CA VAL A 620 10.46 23.10 1.20
C VAL A 620 10.45 24.26 0.21
N LYS A 621 11.41 24.31 -0.71
CA LYS A 621 11.53 25.40 -1.70
C LYS A 621 10.67 25.13 -2.95
N GLY A 622 10.63 23.89 -3.42
CA GLY A 622 9.91 23.50 -4.62
C GLY A 622 8.41 23.29 -4.43
N GLY A 623 7.94 23.05 -3.19
CA GLY A 623 6.53 22.87 -2.87
C GLY A 623 5.99 21.46 -3.10
N ALA A 624 6.83 20.46 -3.39
CA ALA A 624 6.40 19.08 -3.46
C ALA A 624 5.97 18.54 -2.09
N TYR A 625 5.04 17.61 -2.05
CA TYR A 625 4.61 16.99 -0.80
C TYR A 625 5.65 16.00 -0.26
N GLY A 626 6.38 15.31 -1.14
CA GLY A 626 7.44 14.38 -0.78
C GLY A 626 8.48 14.24 -1.88
N VAL A 627 9.65 13.75 -1.50
CA VAL A 627 10.75 13.47 -2.41
C VAL A 627 11.65 12.40 -1.78
N GLY A 628 12.34 11.61 -2.61
CA GLY A 628 13.29 10.63 -2.12
C GLY A 628 14.16 10.03 -3.20
N CYS A 629 15.21 9.35 -2.77
CA CYS A 629 16.06 8.51 -3.61
C CYS A 629 16.26 7.15 -2.97
N ARG A 630 16.63 6.17 -3.79
CA ARG A 630 16.97 4.82 -3.36
C ARG A 630 18.13 4.28 -4.20
N PHE A 631 19.02 3.53 -3.57
CA PHE A 631 20.10 2.78 -4.20
C PHE A 631 20.04 1.36 -3.66
N ASN A 632 20.10 0.37 -4.55
CA ASN A 632 20.03 -1.04 -4.19
C ASN A 632 21.40 -1.74 -4.33
N ARG A 633 21.46 -2.99 -3.88
CA ARG A 633 22.69 -3.81 -3.98
C ARG A 633 22.94 -4.30 -5.41
N GLU A 634 21.90 -4.30 -6.24
CA GLU A 634 21.90 -4.70 -7.65
C GLU A 634 22.48 -3.61 -8.57
N ARG A 635 23.08 -2.56 -7.97
CA ARG A 635 23.69 -1.41 -8.66
C ARG A 635 22.75 -0.56 -9.47
N GLU A 636 21.56 -0.38 -8.95
CA GLU A 636 20.52 0.46 -9.52
C GLU A 636 20.09 1.53 -8.53
N GLY A 637 19.68 2.67 -9.05
CA GLY A 637 19.17 3.74 -8.22
C GLY A 637 18.13 4.60 -8.93
N TYR A 638 17.32 5.29 -8.15
CA TYR A 638 16.34 6.23 -8.64
C TYR A 638 16.14 7.40 -7.70
N PHE A 639 15.64 8.50 -8.25
CA PHE A 639 15.09 9.67 -7.56
C PHE A 639 13.63 9.80 -7.95
N THR A 640 12.79 10.25 -7.02
CA THR A 640 11.36 10.47 -7.30
C THR A 640 10.76 11.56 -6.42
N SER A 641 9.78 12.31 -6.96
CA SER A 641 8.98 13.28 -6.19
C SER A 641 7.51 12.88 -6.13
N TYR A 642 6.83 13.32 -5.06
CA TYR A 642 5.44 13.02 -4.77
C TYR A 642 4.62 14.29 -4.68
N ARG A 643 3.54 14.36 -5.50
CA ARG A 643 2.66 15.54 -5.60
C ARG A 643 3.47 16.83 -5.78
N ASP A 644 4.26 16.86 -6.83
CA ASP A 644 5.19 17.92 -7.14
C ASP A 644 4.54 18.94 -8.08
N PRO A 645 4.56 20.26 -7.78
CA PRO A 645 4.07 21.27 -8.71
C PRO A 645 5.03 21.50 -9.89
N ASN A 646 6.28 21.00 -9.82
CA ASN A 646 7.32 21.23 -10.82
C ASN A 646 7.67 19.93 -11.59
N LEU A 647 8.31 20.09 -12.75
CA LEU A 647 8.88 19.00 -13.53
C LEU A 647 10.38 19.24 -13.77
N SER A 648 10.73 20.12 -14.71
CA SER A 648 12.14 20.39 -15.05
C SER A 648 12.96 20.93 -13.89
N ALA A 649 12.38 21.80 -13.05
CA ALA A 649 13.10 22.32 -11.88
C ALA A 649 13.48 21.19 -10.88
N THR A 650 12.62 20.19 -10.72
CA THR A 650 12.88 19.02 -9.87
C THR A 650 13.96 18.13 -10.48
N LEU A 651 13.93 17.89 -11.80
CA LEU A 651 14.98 17.15 -12.49
C LEU A 651 16.35 17.85 -12.36
N GLU A 652 16.40 19.20 -12.41
CA GLU A 652 17.64 19.92 -12.17
C GLU A 652 18.18 19.73 -10.75
N VAL A 653 17.31 19.70 -9.73
CA VAL A 653 17.73 19.37 -8.37
C VAL A 653 18.35 17.97 -8.32
N TYR A 654 17.75 16.97 -8.99
CA TYR A 654 18.35 15.62 -9.03
C TYR A 654 19.73 15.64 -9.68
N ARG A 655 19.92 16.38 -10.78
CA ARG A 655 21.21 16.49 -11.50
C ARG A 655 22.32 17.07 -10.63
N HIS A 656 21.99 17.98 -9.72
CA HIS A 656 22.97 18.61 -8.82
C HIS A 656 23.23 17.83 -7.53
N ALA A 657 22.57 16.68 -7.31
CA ALA A 657 22.75 15.90 -6.08
C ALA A 657 24.18 15.35 -5.91
N ALA A 658 24.85 14.98 -7.02
CA ALA A 658 26.24 14.54 -6.98
C ALA A 658 27.20 15.67 -6.57
N GLU A 659 27.01 16.87 -7.10
CA GLU A 659 27.81 18.06 -6.75
C GLU A 659 27.62 18.45 -5.28
N TYR A 660 26.40 18.34 -4.76
CA TYR A 660 26.14 18.54 -3.33
C TYR A 660 26.96 17.57 -2.46
N LEU A 661 27.03 16.28 -2.84
CA LEU A 661 27.80 15.29 -2.10
C LEU A 661 29.32 15.53 -2.19
N GLU A 662 29.84 15.93 -3.34
CA GLU A 662 31.27 16.27 -3.50
C GLU A 662 31.71 17.44 -2.60
N GLN A 663 30.79 18.42 -2.46
CA GLN A 663 31.02 19.62 -1.67
C GLN A 663 30.53 19.47 -0.22
N TYR A 664 30.04 18.30 0.16
CA TYR A 664 29.50 18.08 1.51
C TYR A 664 30.58 18.33 2.56
N ASP A 665 30.33 19.28 3.44
CA ASP A 665 31.22 19.66 4.53
C ASP A 665 30.41 19.84 5.82
N ALA A 666 30.42 18.83 6.66
CA ALA A 666 29.63 18.75 7.88
C ALA A 666 30.52 18.42 9.08
N LYS A 667 30.10 18.87 10.26
CA LYS A 667 30.76 18.49 11.51
C LYS A 667 30.42 17.07 11.89
N GLU A 668 31.27 16.44 12.70
CA GLU A 668 31.09 15.08 13.22
C GLU A 668 29.70 14.86 13.82
N ARG A 669 29.14 15.85 14.50
CA ARG A 669 27.78 15.81 15.05
C ARG A 669 26.72 15.56 13.96
N GLU A 670 26.82 16.20 12.81
CA GLU A 670 25.86 16.03 11.71
C GLU A 670 26.00 14.69 11.01
N VAL A 671 27.23 14.23 10.82
CA VAL A 671 27.51 12.89 10.28
C VAL A 671 26.95 11.82 11.25
N THR A 672 27.21 11.95 12.54
CA THR A 672 26.67 11.05 13.58
C THR A 672 25.14 11.04 13.59
N LYS A 673 24.47 12.19 13.48
CA LYS A 673 23.01 12.29 13.38
C LYS A 673 22.48 11.50 12.18
N THR A 674 23.14 11.62 11.02
CA THR A 674 22.75 10.91 9.80
C THR A 674 22.95 9.39 9.94
N ILE A 675 24.02 8.96 10.59
CA ILE A 675 24.29 7.54 10.91
C ILE A 675 23.21 6.98 11.84
N ILE A 676 22.88 7.70 12.92
CA ILE A 676 21.80 7.31 13.85
C ILE A 676 20.47 7.15 13.10
N GLY A 677 20.10 8.13 12.27
CA GLY A 677 18.90 8.04 11.45
C GLY A 677 18.90 6.86 10.47
N THR A 678 20.07 6.53 9.89
CA THR A 678 20.22 5.37 9.02
C THR A 678 20.04 4.06 9.79
N ILE A 679 20.67 3.92 10.95
CA ILE A 679 20.55 2.73 11.80
C ILE A 679 19.13 2.56 12.36
N SER A 680 18.47 3.62 12.73
CA SER A 680 17.05 3.58 13.16
C SER A 680 16.16 2.92 12.13
N GLY A 681 16.38 3.20 10.84
CA GLY A 681 15.65 2.53 9.75
C GLY A 681 16.02 1.05 9.57
N ILE A 682 17.27 0.68 9.87
CA ILE A 682 17.75 -0.72 9.78
C ILE A 682 17.24 -1.55 10.97
N ASP A 683 17.22 -0.97 12.16
CA ASP A 683 16.90 -1.64 13.43
C ASP A 683 15.39 -1.57 13.79
N THR A 684 14.54 -1.24 12.84
CA THR A 684 13.08 -1.25 13.06
C THR A 684 12.64 -2.57 13.70
N PRO A 685 11.85 -2.54 14.79
CA PRO A 685 11.32 -3.74 15.41
C PRO A 685 10.48 -4.57 14.43
N LEU A 686 10.71 -5.88 14.39
CA LEU A 686 10.03 -6.80 13.48
C LEU A 686 9.10 -7.74 14.24
N THR A 687 7.89 -7.95 13.73
CA THR A 687 6.99 -9.01 14.19
C THR A 687 7.57 -10.39 13.85
N PRO A 688 7.08 -11.49 14.45
CA PRO A 688 7.49 -12.84 14.08
C PRO A 688 7.36 -13.11 12.56
N TYR A 689 6.24 -12.71 11.97
CA TYR A 689 6.01 -12.81 10.53
C TYR A 689 7.07 -12.06 9.70
N MET A 690 7.34 -10.81 10.07
CA MET A 690 8.34 -9.98 9.38
C MET A 690 9.75 -10.54 9.50
N LYS A 691 10.11 -11.16 10.64
CA LYS A 691 11.42 -11.84 10.82
C LYS A 691 11.55 -13.03 9.87
N GLY A 692 10.51 -13.87 9.77
CA GLY A 692 10.47 -14.97 8.83
C GLY A 692 10.58 -14.51 7.38
N LYS A 693 9.76 -13.53 6.99
CA LYS A 693 9.77 -12.94 5.64
C LYS A 693 11.12 -12.32 5.27
N ARG A 694 11.77 -11.61 6.21
CA ARG A 694 13.14 -11.08 6.02
C ARG A 694 14.15 -12.21 5.81
N SER A 695 14.04 -13.28 6.60
CA SER A 695 14.94 -14.44 6.52
C SER A 695 14.78 -15.18 5.20
N LEU A 696 13.54 -15.38 4.75
CA LEU A 696 13.22 -15.95 3.43
C LEU A 696 13.78 -15.07 2.30
N SER A 697 13.51 -13.77 2.34
CA SER A 697 14.02 -12.83 1.33
C SER A 697 15.54 -12.86 1.25
N ALA A 698 16.23 -12.88 2.39
CA ALA A 698 17.70 -12.99 2.44
C ALA A 698 18.20 -14.29 1.79
N TYR A 699 17.51 -15.42 2.03
CA TYR A 699 17.81 -16.69 1.39
C TYR A 699 17.64 -16.63 -0.14
N LEU A 700 16.49 -16.14 -0.62
CA LEU A 700 16.19 -16.06 -2.06
C LEU A 700 17.11 -15.10 -2.83
N THR A 701 17.63 -14.07 -2.15
CA THR A 701 18.52 -13.07 -2.75
C THR A 701 20.01 -13.29 -2.46
N ASN A 702 20.37 -14.41 -1.85
CA ASN A 702 21.75 -14.74 -1.42
C ASN A 702 22.38 -13.66 -0.52
N VAL A 703 21.58 -12.98 0.32
CA VAL A 703 22.09 -12.03 1.32
C VAL A 703 22.46 -12.77 2.58
N THR A 704 23.75 -12.77 2.94
CA THR A 704 24.25 -13.45 4.13
C THR A 704 24.32 -12.51 5.35
N GLU A 705 24.39 -13.09 6.55
CA GLU A 705 24.64 -12.31 7.77
C GLU A 705 25.96 -11.57 7.74
N GLU A 706 27.00 -12.14 7.12
CA GLU A 706 28.30 -11.48 6.92
C GLU A 706 28.18 -10.23 6.05
N MET A 707 27.41 -10.31 4.96
CA MET A 707 27.12 -9.14 4.11
C MET A 707 26.34 -8.06 4.88
N MET A 708 25.39 -8.46 5.69
CA MET A 708 24.60 -7.53 6.51
C MET A 708 25.45 -6.89 7.61
N GLN A 709 26.32 -7.68 8.29
CA GLN A 709 27.23 -7.17 9.30
C GLN A 709 28.25 -6.21 8.69
N LYS A 710 28.86 -6.59 7.55
CA LYS A 710 29.77 -5.71 6.81
C LYS A 710 29.10 -4.36 6.46
N GLN A 711 27.87 -4.39 5.96
CA GLN A 711 27.16 -3.16 5.63
C GLN A 711 26.89 -2.32 6.89
N ARG A 712 26.51 -2.98 8.02
CA ARG A 712 26.32 -2.29 9.29
C ARG A 712 27.60 -1.64 9.78
N ASP A 713 28.73 -2.36 9.72
CA ASP A 713 30.05 -1.82 10.10
C ASP A 713 30.41 -0.62 9.23
N GLN A 714 30.15 -0.67 7.93
CA GLN A 714 30.34 0.44 7.00
C GLN A 714 29.46 1.66 7.36
N VAL A 715 28.20 1.46 7.78
CA VAL A 715 27.34 2.55 8.24
C VAL A 715 27.91 3.18 9.53
N LEU A 716 28.26 2.36 10.53
CA LEU A 716 28.73 2.84 11.83
C LEU A 716 30.08 3.59 11.74
N ASN A 717 30.95 3.19 10.82
CA ASN A 717 32.27 3.79 10.62
C ASN A 717 32.28 4.85 9.50
N CYS A 718 31.13 5.15 8.88
CA CYS A 718 31.06 6.11 7.79
C CYS A 718 31.55 7.50 8.22
N ASP A 719 32.39 8.08 7.40
CA ASP A 719 32.88 9.44 7.57
C ASP A 719 32.50 10.36 6.39
N ILE A 720 33.01 11.58 6.43
CA ILE A 720 32.69 12.58 5.40
C ILE A 720 33.28 12.23 4.03
N GLU A 721 34.43 11.57 4.02
CA GLU A 721 35.10 11.17 2.79
C GLU A 721 34.34 10.00 2.13
N ASP A 722 33.88 9.04 2.92
CA ASP A 722 32.98 7.97 2.45
C ASP A 722 31.72 8.56 1.79
N ILE A 723 31.12 9.60 2.39
CA ILE A 723 29.95 10.30 1.84
C ILE A 723 30.30 10.94 0.48
N ARG A 724 31.41 11.67 0.40
CA ARG A 724 31.86 12.33 -0.84
C ARG A 724 32.12 11.35 -1.98
N GLN A 725 32.74 10.21 -1.70
CA GLN A 725 33.02 9.16 -2.69
C GLN A 725 31.75 8.57 -3.32
N THR A 726 30.61 8.63 -2.63
CA THR A 726 29.33 8.17 -3.23
C THR A 726 28.78 9.10 -4.34
N ALA A 727 29.34 10.29 -4.50
CA ALA A 727 28.95 11.21 -5.57
C ALA A 727 29.07 10.57 -6.96
N ASP A 728 30.06 9.69 -7.16
CA ASP A 728 30.22 8.97 -8.43
C ASP A 728 29.05 8.01 -8.71
N VAL A 729 28.52 7.35 -7.67
CA VAL A 729 27.32 6.51 -7.80
C VAL A 729 26.13 7.35 -8.23
N VAL A 730 25.89 8.47 -7.55
CA VAL A 730 24.76 9.38 -7.85
C VAL A 730 24.89 9.94 -9.26
N ARG A 731 26.09 10.33 -9.67
CA ARG A 731 26.38 10.84 -11.03
C ARG A 731 26.07 9.81 -12.09
N GLU A 732 26.48 8.55 -11.90
CA GLU A 732 26.22 7.46 -12.86
C GLU A 732 24.70 7.20 -12.99
N VAL A 733 23.96 7.13 -11.90
CA VAL A 733 22.50 6.95 -11.93
C VAL A 733 21.81 8.01 -12.77
N ILE A 734 22.26 9.27 -12.68
CA ILE A 734 21.60 10.41 -13.30
C ILE A 734 22.10 10.66 -14.74
N ARG A 735 23.38 10.44 -15.01
CA ARG A 735 24.02 10.78 -16.30
C ARG A 735 23.29 10.18 -17.49
N ASP A 736 22.99 8.91 -17.43
CA ASP A 736 22.26 8.16 -18.47
C ASP A 736 20.87 7.73 -17.93
N GLY A 737 20.31 8.51 -17.00
CA GLY A 737 19.07 8.17 -16.33
C GLY A 737 17.86 8.24 -17.26
N VAL A 738 16.96 7.27 -17.14
CA VAL A 738 15.67 7.25 -17.82
C VAL A 738 14.65 7.98 -16.97
N ILE A 739 13.87 8.85 -17.60
CA ILE A 739 12.85 9.67 -16.94
C ILE A 739 11.48 9.02 -17.14
N CYS A 740 10.70 8.94 -16.07
CA CYS A 740 9.28 8.68 -16.16
C CYS A 740 8.50 9.71 -15.35
N VAL A 741 7.46 10.27 -15.96
CA VAL A 741 6.58 11.24 -15.30
C VAL A 741 5.13 10.78 -15.41
N ILE A 742 4.42 10.84 -14.29
CA ILE A 742 2.96 10.74 -14.27
C ILE A 742 2.45 12.09 -13.79
N GLY A 743 1.65 12.82 -14.60
CA GLY A 743 1.27 14.15 -14.16
C GLY A 743 0.45 14.97 -15.14
N ASN A 744 0.44 16.26 -14.91
CA ASN A 744 -0.39 17.22 -15.61
C ASN A 744 -0.11 17.27 -17.13
N GLU A 745 -1.17 17.07 -17.93
CA GLU A 745 -1.08 17.01 -19.39
C GLU A 745 -0.42 18.25 -20.03
N LYS A 746 -0.70 19.44 -19.51
CA LYS A 746 -0.15 20.70 -20.01
C LYS A 746 1.34 20.82 -19.71
N LYS A 747 1.75 20.50 -18.47
CA LYS A 747 3.18 20.55 -18.10
C LYS A 747 4.00 19.51 -18.83
N ILE A 748 3.47 18.32 -19.06
CA ILE A 748 4.11 17.30 -19.89
C ILE A 748 4.25 17.78 -21.33
N ALA A 749 3.22 18.41 -21.91
CA ALA A 749 3.25 18.96 -23.25
C ALA A 749 4.24 20.14 -23.39
N GLU A 750 4.37 21.00 -22.37
CA GLU A 750 5.38 22.09 -22.35
C GLU A 750 6.82 21.55 -22.37
N GLU A 751 7.04 20.34 -21.84
CA GLU A 751 8.34 19.67 -21.71
C GLU A 751 8.46 18.41 -22.60
N GLU A 752 7.69 18.33 -23.69
CA GLU A 752 7.60 17.14 -24.57
C GLU A 752 8.95 16.57 -24.99
N LYS A 753 9.98 17.43 -25.12
CA LYS A 753 11.33 17.03 -25.54
C LYS A 753 12.07 16.12 -24.56
N LEU A 754 11.56 15.99 -23.33
CA LEU A 754 12.12 15.08 -22.33
C LEU A 754 11.73 13.62 -22.56
N PHE A 755 10.74 13.37 -23.42
CA PHE A 755 10.09 12.07 -23.54
C PHE A 755 10.12 11.57 -24.98
N GLU A 756 10.36 10.29 -25.15
CA GLU A 756 10.19 9.56 -26.42
C GLU A 756 8.75 9.06 -26.61
N SER A 757 7.99 8.90 -25.50
CA SER A 757 6.58 8.52 -25.53
C SER A 757 5.78 9.34 -24.51
N ILE A 758 4.60 9.80 -24.93
CA ILE A 758 3.62 10.46 -24.09
C ILE A 758 2.28 9.77 -24.31
N GLU A 759 1.71 9.18 -23.28
CA GLU A 759 0.44 8.46 -23.33
C GLU A 759 -0.52 9.01 -22.27
N PRO A 760 -1.83 9.04 -22.52
CA PRO A 760 -2.78 9.33 -21.46
C PRO A 760 -2.86 8.14 -20.48
N LEU A 761 -2.94 8.42 -19.20
CA LEU A 761 -3.27 7.40 -18.20
C LEU A 761 -4.78 7.17 -18.23
N GLN A 762 -5.21 6.20 -19.02
CA GLN A 762 -6.62 5.93 -19.33
C GLN A 762 -7.45 5.46 -18.13
#